data_df0cff4792a8ba054cd9618ae70fce0b
#
_entry.id   df0cff4792a8ba054cd9618ae70fce0b
#
_cell.length_a   1.000
_cell.length_b   1.000
_cell.length_c   1.000
_cell.angle_alpha   90.00
_cell.angle_beta   90.00
_cell.angle_gamma   90.00
#
_symmetry.space_group_name_H-M   'P 1'
#
loop_
_entity.id
_entity.type
_entity.pdbx_description
1 polymer ?
#
loop_
_entity_poly.entity_id
_entity_poly.type
_entity_poly.pdbx_seq_one_letter_code
_entity_poly.pdbx_strand_id
1 'polypeptide(L)'
;MQHVEAADEQAGRSQDPVARALATVSGEQVPTQRACLDLARALSGAGDAGRAVRWAFASIDAGEDFAGWLAASRLWQRHRDDVPRPARRARVAVLGSYTTTQLTGLLPLACARAGVDVEVYECGYGLYRQELLDPSSGLHAFDPDVVVLAVDAAEVDLPQLADDPEAAVEAELGRWTSLWDLARERFGARVVQHGVVVPPDEPLGHLAARVPGSRSALLRRLQERMGEVAASEAGRGVALVDCERLASDVGKRVWSDPRYVHAAKQAVSLACVPLLARHTAAVLAAQLGASRKCLVLDLDNTLWGGVLGEVGVHGIALGAGAAGEAFSAFQRHVLALKDKGVVLAVCSKNDEHLVREAFEQNPEMLLSLDDVAVLRASWQDKPTAVRGIAAALGIGEDALVFVDDNPAEREAVRELAPAVDVVPLPAEPAGYVAALSRYPFFETDALTAEDAARTAQYRARAQVAEQRESAGSLEDFLRGLDMRAEVAPLGPENVARVAQLLGKTNQFNLTTRRHSLADVESFAADPAWHAQVVRLRDRFADHGVVGVLLARRAGAVLEVDSWLMSCRVIGRTLEDEMFGVLVRQARAAGCTRLRGTYVPTAKNGQVAGLYERLGFTRDESADGAAGEGATGWVLEVPEEAATPGLVAVQVDVAAGTGPRGARGLQQDGDEVPAQRRQEQEVSR
;
A
#
# COMPACT_ATOMS: atom_id res chain seq x y z
N MET A 1 -2.77 14.24 -40.51
CA MET A 1 -1.53 13.72 -41.14
C MET A 1 -0.54 14.85 -41.48
N GLN A 2 -0.87 15.87 -42.27
CA GLN A 2 0.12 16.92 -42.65
C GLN A 2 0.68 17.77 -41.48
N HIS A 3 -0.05 17.96 -40.38
CA HIS A 3 0.46 18.68 -39.19
C HIS A 3 1.37 17.82 -38.31
N VAL A 4 1.25 16.51 -38.33
CA VAL A 4 2.12 15.57 -37.59
C VAL A 4 3.44 15.41 -38.34
N GLU A 5 3.42 15.28 -39.67
CA GLU A 5 4.67 15.21 -40.48
C GLU A 5 5.50 16.49 -40.41
N ALA A 6 4.86 17.68 -40.33
CA ALA A 6 5.56 18.96 -40.17
C ALA A 6 6.21 19.12 -38.77
N ALA A 7 5.62 18.56 -37.73
CA ALA A 7 6.20 18.54 -36.37
C ALA A 7 7.40 17.59 -36.30
N ASP A 8 7.35 16.44 -36.92
CA ASP A 8 8.47 15.47 -36.99
C ASP A 8 9.66 16.00 -37.78
N GLU A 9 9.43 16.71 -38.89
CA GLU A 9 10.53 17.32 -39.68
C GLU A 9 11.20 18.49 -38.93
N GLN A 10 10.44 19.26 -38.14
CA GLN A 10 10.98 20.35 -37.32
C GLN A 10 11.74 19.83 -36.08
N ALA A 11 11.27 18.76 -35.45
CA ALA A 11 11.95 18.12 -34.32
C ALA A 11 13.29 17.49 -34.71
N GLY A 12 13.38 16.90 -35.90
CA GLY A 12 14.64 16.36 -36.45
C GLY A 12 15.71 17.39 -36.74
N ARG A 13 15.37 18.68 -36.82
CA ARG A 13 16.29 19.82 -37.06
C ARG A 13 16.60 20.62 -35.81
N SER A 14 15.96 20.36 -34.68
CA SER A 14 16.25 21.04 -33.42
C SER A 14 17.66 20.74 -32.93
N GLN A 15 18.46 21.79 -32.67
CA GLN A 15 19.75 21.65 -32.01
C GLN A 15 19.62 21.39 -30.51
N ASP A 16 18.41 21.56 -29.95
CA ASP A 16 18.12 21.30 -28.54
C ASP A 16 18.01 19.79 -28.25
N PRO A 17 18.92 19.23 -27.43
CA PRO A 17 18.88 17.80 -27.07
C PRO A 17 17.60 17.37 -26.35
N VAL A 18 17.00 18.27 -25.54
CA VAL A 18 15.77 17.99 -24.79
C VAL A 18 14.59 17.88 -25.76
N ALA A 19 14.43 18.83 -26.70
CA ALA A 19 13.34 18.80 -27.66
C ALA A 19 13.39 17.54 -28.54
N ARG A 20 14.59 17.13 -28.95
CA ARG A 20 14.78 15.91 -29.77
C ARG A 20 14.40 14.65 -28.97
N ALA A 21 14.90 14.50 -27.75
CA ALA A 21 14.61 13.36 -26.91
C ALA A 21 13.13 13.26 -26.55
N LEU A 22 12.48 14.42 -26.27
CA LEU A 22 11.06 14.50 -26.00
C LEU A 22 10.22 14.05 -27.22
N ALA A 23 10.57 14.51 -28.42
CA ALA A 23 9.89 14.09 -29.63
C ALA A 23 9.97 12.55 -29.85
N THR A 24 11.14 11.95 -29.51
CA THR A 24 11.29 10.49 -29.60
C THR A 24 10.34 9.78 -28.63
N VAL A 25 10.26 10.20 -27.37
CA VAL A 25 9.38 9.61 -26.36
C VAL A 25 7.90 9.78 -26.71
N SER A 26 7.51 11.00 -27.14
CA SER A 26 6.11 11.31 -27.47
C SER A 26 5.63 10.62 -28.75
N GLY A 27 6.52 10.20 -29.63
CA GLY A 27 6.20 9.44 -30.84
C GLY A 27 6.00 7.93 -30.59
N GLU A 28 6.33 7.41 -29.40
CA GLU A 28 6.20 5.99 -29.07
C GLU A 28 4.90 5.72 -28.28
N GLN A 29 4.11 4.72 -28.72
CA GLN A 29 2.93 4.27 -27.96
C GLN A 29 3.30 3.82 -26.53
N VAL A 30 4.41 3.08 -26.40
CA VAL A 30 5.03 2.73 -25.13
C VAL A 30 6.50 3.14 -25.21
N PRO A 31 6.92 4.18 -24.50
CA PRO A 31 8.31 4.62 -24.53
C PRO A 31 9.27 3.52 -24.08
N THR A 32 10.35 3.36 -24.83
CA THR A 32 11.39 2.38 -24.48
C THR A 32 12.23 2.86 -23.29
N GLN A 33 12.81 1.93 -22.54
CA GLN A 33 13.74 2.26 -21.43
C GLN A 33 14.85 3.22 -21.89
N ARG A 34 15.40 2.98 -23.06
CA ARG A 34 16.46 3.79 -23.64
C ARG A 34 15.99 5.21 -23.96
N ALA A 35 14.85 5.36 -24.61
CA ALA A 35 14.29 6.68 -24.95
C ALA A 35 14.03 7.52 -23.69
N CYS A 36 13.41 6.92 -22.65
CA CYS A 36 13.20 7.57 -21.35
C CYS A 36 14.53 8.00 -20.71
N LEU A 37 15.54 7.13 -20.72
CA LEU A 37 16.85 7.42 -20.12
C LEU A 37 17.61 8.51 -20.90
N ASP A 38 17.51 8.53 -22.22
CA ASP A 38 18.13 9.57 -23.03
C ASP A 38 17.48 10.93 -22.81
N LEU A 39 16.16 10.99 -22.64
CA LEU A 39 15.45 12.20 -22.22
C LEU A 39 15.86 12.64 -20.80
N ALA A 40 15.94 11.70 -19.86
CA ALA A 40 16.40 11.99 -18.49
C ALA A 40 17.81 12.62 -18.48
N ARG A 41 18.72 12.10 -19.31
CA ARG A 41 20.09 12.65 -19.46
C ARG A 41 20.09 14.04 -20.09
N ALA A 42 19.29 14.25 -21.13
CA ALA A 42 19.17 15.57 -21.76
C ALA A 42 18.65 16.63 -20.78
N LEU A 43 17.61 16.32 -20.01
CA LEU A 43 17.05 17.17 -18.96
C LEU A 43 18.06 17.44 -17.84
N SER A 44 18.82 16.44 -17.40
CA SER A 44 19.91 16.60 -16.44
C SER A 44 20.97 17.55 -16.95
N GLY A 45 21.35 17.44 -18.24
CA GLY A 45 22.29 18.36 -18.89
C GLY A 45 21.79 19.79 -19.03
N ALA A 46 20.47 19.97 -19.12
CA ALA A 46 19.79 21.27 -19.15
C ALA A 46 19.55 21.88 -17.75
N GLY A 47 19.89 21.16 -16.66
CA GLY A 47 19.70 21.61 -15.28
C GLY A 47 18.29 21.40 -14.71
N ASP A 48 17.41 20.70 -15.42
CA ASP A 48 16.07 20.35 -14.92
C ASP A 48 16.08 19.03 -14.13
N ALA A 49 16.55 19.12 -12.89
CA ALA A 49 16.68 17.96 -11.99
C ALA A 49 15.34 17.23 -11.75
N GLY A 50 14.26 18.00 -11.57
CA GLY A 50 12.94 17.43 -11.28
C GLY A 50 12.41 16.55 -12.41
N ARG A 51 12.43 17.05 -13.65
CA ARG A 51 12.03 16.26 -14.82
C ARG A 51 13.02 15.14 -15.10
N ALA A 52 14.33 15.36 -14.94
CA ALA A 52 15.34 14.34 -15.14
C ALA A 52 15.11 13.11 -14.24
N VAL A 53 14.81 13.32 -12.96
CA VAL A 53 14.50 12.23 -12.01
C VAL A 53 13.19 11.51 -12.39
N ARG A 54 12.14 12.24 -12.76
CA ARG A 54 10.89 11.61 -13.22
C ARG A 54 11.11 10.71 -14.44
N TRP A 55 11.88 11.15 -15.40
CA TRP A 55 12.19 10.35 -16.59
C TRP A 55 13.17 9.20 -16.29
N ALA A 56 14.02 9.34 -15.28
CA ALA A 56 14.80 8.20 -14.76
C ALA A 56 13.89 7.13 -14.15
N PHE A 57 12.86 7.52 -13.40
CA PHE A 57 11.84 6.59 -12.92
C PHE A 57 11.04 5.96 -14.07
N ALA A 58 10.61 6.76 -15.05
CA ALA A 58 9.94 6.22 -16.24
C ALA A 58 10.83 5.21 -17.00
N SER A 59 12.14 5.43 -17.04
CA SER A 59 13.06 4.48 -17.70
C SER A 59 13.12 3.12 -17.02
N ILE A 60 13.12 3.08 -15.67
CA ILE A 60 13.11 1.80 -14.95
C ILE A 60 11.72 1.14 -14.99
N ASP A 61 10.66 1.90 -15.17
CA ASP A 61 9.32 1.35 -15.41
C ASP A 61 9.21 0.72 -16.81
N ALA A 62 9.85 1.33 -17.82
CA ALA A 62 9.76 0.90 -19.21
C ALA A 62 10.58 -0.35 -19.54
N GLY A 63 11.58 -0.72 -18.74
CA GLY A 63 12.43 -1.87 -19.05
C GLY A 63 13.21 -2.41 -17.86
N GLU A 64 13.83 -3.57 -18.07
CA GLU A 64 14.57 -4.32 -17.05
C GLU A 64 16.04 -4.55 -17.46
N ASP A 65 16.55 -3.77 -18.43
CA ASP A 65 17.98 -3.83 -18.74
C ASP A 65 18.80 -3.32 -17.55
N PHE A 66 19.68 -4.16 -17.04
CA PHE A 66 20.49 -3.85 -15.85
C PHE A 66 21.37 -2.60 -16.03
N ALA A 67 21.97 -2.45 -17.23
CA ALA A 67 22.81 -1.30 -17.51
C ALA A 67 22.00 0.02 -17.53
N GLY A 68 20.79 -0.03 -18.07
CA GLY A 68 19.83 1.05 -18.03
C GLY A 68 19.43 1.43 -16.61
N TRP A 69 19.12 0.44 -15.76
CA TRP A 69 18.82 0.67 -14.36
C TRP A 69 19.99 1.28 -13.58
N LEU A 70 21.20 0.78 -13.82
CA LEU A 70 22.40 1.34 -13.19
C LEU A 70 22.65 2.79 -13.62
N ALA A 71 22.41 3.11 -14.91
CA ALA A 71 22.52 4.47 -15.39
C ALA A 71 21.45 5.40 -14.80
N ALA A 72 20.21 4.93 -14.68
CA ALA A 72 19.14 5.65 -14.00
C ALA A 72 19.44 5.87 -12.50
N SER A 73 20.01 4.85 -11.82
CA SER A 73 20.44 4.96 -10.41
C SER A 73 21.49 6.04 -10.21
N ARG A 74 22.51 6.09 -11.09
CA ARG A 74 23.56 7.13 -11.04
C ARG A 74 22.98 8.54 -11.29
N LEU A 75 22.04 8.66 -12.22
CA LEU A 75 21.39 9.93 -12.50
C LEU A 75 20.54 10.37 -11.31
N TRP A 76 19.73 9.49 -10.74
CA TRP A 76 18.94 9.76 -9.54
C TRP A 76 19.83 10.15 -8.35
N GLN A 77 20.92 9.41 -8.09
CA GLN A 77 21.86 9.74 -7.01
C GLN A 77 22.47 11.13 -7.16
N ARG A 78 22.74 11.57 -8.40
CA ARG A 78 23.27 12.93 -8.68
C ARG A 78 22.27 14.02 -8.29
N HIS A 79 20.98 13.79 -8.47
CA HIS A 79 19.92 14.79 -8.29
C HIS A 79 19.01 14.55 -7.08
N ARG A 80 19.28 13.52 -6.27
CA ARG A 80 18.40 13.15 -5.14
C ARG A 80 18.25 14.27 -4.10
N ASP A 81 19.23 15.14 -3.97
CA ASP A 81 19.21 16.25 -3.03
C ASP A 81 18.58 17.52 -3.64
N ASP A 82 18.44 17.57 -4.96
CA ASP A 82 17.81 18.66 -5.71
C ASP A 82 16.28 18.48 -5.84
N VAL A 83 15.73 17.33 -5.47
CA VAL A 83 14.30 17.00 -5.58
C VAL A 83 13.71 16.65 -4.22
N PRO A 84 12.39 16.84 -4.03
CA PRO A 84 11.73 16.41 -2.79
C PRO A 84 11.94 14.92 -2.54
N ARG A 85 12.46 14.58 -1.37
CA ARG A 85 12.62 13.19 -0.96
C ARG A 85 11.27 12.58 -0.58
N PRO A 86 11.08 11.27 -0.78
CA PRO A 86 9.91 10.58 -0.25
C PRO A 86 9.75 10.84 1.25
N ALA A 87 8.49 11.07 1.68
CA ALA A 87 8.19 11.34 3.08
C ALA A 87 8.43 10.12 3.99
N ARG A 88 8.40 8.92 3.42
CA ARG A 88 8.70 7.68 4.11
C ARG A 88 10.19 7.42 4.07
N ARG A 89 10.78 7.14 5.23
CA ARG A 89 12.19 6.75 5.35
C ARG A 89 12.29 5.44 6.08
N ALA A 90 13.29 4.63 5.71
CA ALA A 90 13.58 3.38 6.40
C ALA A 90 15.06 3.01 6.25
N ARG A 91 15.58 2.37 7.28
CA ARG A 91 16.90 1.72 7.30
C ARG A 91 16.68 0.25 6.96
N VAL A 92 17.18 -0.18 5.80
CA VAL A 92 16.93 -1.51 5.24
C VAL A 92 18.24 -2.31 5.24
N ALA A 93 18.26 -3.42 5.97
CA ALA A 93 19.39 -4.35 5.94
C ALA A 93 19.08 -5.50 4.96
N VAL A 94 19.97 -5.73 3.99
CA VAL A 94 19.90 -6.87 3.07
C VAL A 94 20.88 -7.94 3.54
N LEU A 95 20.33 -9.06 4.00
CA LEU A 95 21.06 -10.19 4.55
C LEU A 95 20.95 -11.36 3.58
N GLY A 96 22.05 -11.66 2.86
CA GLY A 96 22.05 -12.60 1.73
C GLY A 96 22.80 -13.91 1.99
N SER A 97 22.25 -15.02 1.50
CA SER A 97 22.98 -16.29 1.34
C SER A 97 23.86 -16.30 0.07
N TYR A 98 23.66 -15.32 -0.81
CA TYR A 98 24.37 -15.12 -2.06
C TYR A 98 24.84 -13.67 -2.20
N THR A 99 25.62 -13.34 -3.23
CA THR A 99 26.09 -11.98 -3.50
C THR A 99 24.94 -11.06 -3.87
N THR A 100 24.65 -10.08 -3.02
CA THR A 100 23.52 -9.16 -3.14
C THR A 100 23.89 -7.75 -3.62
N THR A 101 25.18 -7.48 -3.86
CA THR A 101 25.69 -6.13 -4.19
C THR A 101 24.97 -5.49 -5.39
N GLN A 102 24.58 -6.28 -6.40
CA GLN A 102 23.84 -5.76 -7.55
C GLN A 102 22.41 -5.36 -7.17
N LEU A 103 21.78 -6.10 -6.26
CA LEU A 103 20.46 -5.79 -5.74
C LEU A 103 20.51 -4.53 -4.85
N THR A 104 21.46 -4.49 -3.89
CA THR A 104 21.60 -3.34 -2.96
C THR A 104 21.98 -2.06 -3.70
N GLY A 105 22.69 -2.16 -4.84
CA GLY A 105 22.99 -1.02 -5.70
C GLY A 105 21.80 -0.43 -6.45
N LEU A 106 20.74 -1.21 -6.70
CA LEU A 106 19.52 -0.76 -7.38
C LEU A 106 18.37 -0.48 -6.42
N LEU A 107 18.36 -1.09 -5.24
CA LEU A 107 17.26 -1.02 -4.28
C LEU A 107 16.90 0.41 -3.85
N PRO A 108 17.85 1.34 -3.59
CA PRO A 108 17.51 2.71 -3.24
C PRO A 108 16.72 3.44 -4.33
N LEU A 109 17.06 3.25 -5.61
CA LEU A 109 16.31 3.81 -6.74
C LEU A 109 14.90 3.21 -6.82
N ALA A 110 14.79 1.88 -6.71
CA ALA A 110 13.51 1.18 -6.75
C ALA A 110 12.60 1.60 -5.59
N CYS A 111 13.14 1.74 -4.38
CA CYS A 111 12.40 2.23 -3.21
C CYS A 111 11.97 3.70 -3.38
N ALA A 112 12.85 4.56 -3.89
CA ALA A 112 12.50 5.96 -4.16
C ALA A 112 11.35 6.05 -5.17
N ARG A 113 11.37 5.24 -6.24
CA ARG A 113 10.27 5.10 -7.21
C ARG A 113 8.98 4.62 -6.55
N ALA A 114 9.08 3.72 -5.58
CA ALA A 114 7.94 3.23 -4.80
C ALA A 114 7.48 4.20 -3.69
N GLY A 115 8.14 5.35 -3.52
CA GLY A 115 7.78 6.39 -2.55
C GLY A 115 8.42 6.21 -1.16
N VAL A 116 9.55 5.49 -1.08
CA VAL A 116 10.31 5.28 0.16
C VAL A 116 11.77 5.70 -0.04
N ASP A 117 12.28 6.58 0.82
CA ASP A 117 13.71 6.92 0.91
C ASP A 117 14.40 5.92 1.84
N VAL A 118 15.36 5.16 1.34
CA VAL A 118 16.03 4.11 2.12
C VAL A 118 17.52 4.35 2.26
N GLU A 119 18.03 4.02 3.45
CA GLU A 119 19.42 3.74 3.70
C GLU A 119 19.61 2.22 3.71
N VAL A 120 20.61 1.71 2.96
CA VAL A 120 20.79 0.27 2.78
C VAL A 120 22.08 -0.19 3.42
N TYR A 121 21.98 -1.22 4.28
CA TYR A 121 23.09 -2.01 4.80
C TYR A 121 23.16 -3.33 4.06
N GLU A 122 24.34 -3.75 3.64
CA GLU A 122 24.59 -5.07 3.04
C GLU A 122 25.51 -5.86 3.94
N CYS A 123 25.10 -7.07 4.34
CA CYS A 123 25.99 -7.98 5.04
C CYS A 123 27.01 -8.66 4.11
N GLY A 124 28.09 -9.16 4.66
CA GLY A 124 29.00 -10.03 3.91
C GLY A 124 28.33 -11.32 3.44
N TYR A 125 28.81 -11.87 2.33
CA TYR A 125 28.31 -13.12 1.74
C TYR A 125 28.18 -14.24 2.78
N GLY A 126 26.96 -14.79 2.91
CA GLY A 126 26.67 -15.91 3.81
C GLY A 126 26.71 -15.59 5.33
N LEU A 127 26.96 -14.33 5.70
CA LEU A 127 27.09 -13.95 7.11
C LEU A 127 25.76 -13.57 7.77
N TYR A 128 24.64 -13.69 7.07
CA TYR A 128 23.33 -13.21 7.52
C TYR A 128 22.92 -13.71 8.91
N ARG A 129 23.23 -14.97 9.28
CA ARG A 129 22.96 -15.51 10.62
C ARG A 129 23.88 -14.93 11.68
N GLN A 130 25.17 -14.80 11.36
CA GLN A 130 26.15 -14.24 12.28
C GLN A 130 25.83 -12.79 12.59
N GLU A 131 25.46 -12.00 11.58
CA GLU A 131 25.05 -10.60 11.72
C GLU A 131 23.85 -10.43 12.66
N LEU A 132 22.86 -11.31 12.58
CA LEU A 132 21.68 -11.29 13.46
C LEU A 132 22.02 -11.71 14.90
N LEU A 133 22.99 -12.61 15.09
CA LEU A 133 23.31 -13.18 16.40
C LEU A 133 24.34 -12.38 17.19
N ASP A 134 25.31 -11.77 16.49
CA ASP A 134 26.44 -11.07 17.12
C ASP A 134 26.10 -9.63 17.45
N PRO A 135 25.96 -9.26 18.75
CA PRO A 135 25.64 -7.89 19.16
C PRO A 135 26.71 -6.86 18.76
N SER A 136 27.91 -7.29 18.37
CA SER A 136 28.99 -6.42 17.90
C SER A 136 29.03 -6.28 16.37
N SER A 137 28.09 -6.89 15.65
CA SER A 137 28.04 -6.85 14.19
C SER A 137 27.70 -5.46 13.65
N GLY A 138 28.04 -5.23 12.38
CA GLY A 138 27.65 -4.01 11.66
C GLY A 138 26.14 -3.82 11.59
N LEU A 139 25.37 -4.91 11.55
CA LEU A 139 23.92 -4.89 11.57
C LEU A 139 23.36 -4.26 12.85
N HIS A 140 23.93 -4.62 14.01
CA HIS A 140 23.51 -4.03 15.29
C HIS A 140 23.86 -2.54 15.40
N ALA A 141 25.00 -2.12 14.84
CA ALA A 141 25.35 -0.71 14.76
C ALA A 141 24.44 0.06 13.77
N PHE A 142 23.99 -0.62 12.70
CA PHE A 142 23.08 -0.06 11.72
C PHE A 142 21.64 0.05 12.24
N ASP A 143 21.15 -0.84 13.10
CA ASP A 143 19.83 -0.84 13.74
C ASP A 143 18.69 -0.66 12.72
N PRO A 144 18.36 -1.70 11.92
CA PRO A 144 17.45 -1.59 10.79
C PRO A 144 15.97 -1.52 11.19
N ASP A 145 15.16 -0.77 10.41
CA ASP A 145 13.69 -0.80 10.48
C ASP A 145 13.11 -2.01 9.74
N VAL A 146 13.84 -2.49 8.71
CA VAL A 146 13.44 -3.65 7.89
C VAL A 146 14.66 -4.52 7.59
N VAL A 147 14.51 -5.82 7.76
CA VAL A 147 15.48 -6.83 7.37
C VAL A 147 14.97 -7.57 6.13
N VAL A 148 15.72 -7.53 5.04
CA VAL A 148 15.48 -8.33 3.84
C VAL A 148 16.33 -9.59 3.90
N LEU A 149 15.70 -10.76 3.98
CA LEU A 149 16.38 -12.05 3.93
C LEU A 149 16.41 -12.54 2.46
N ALA A 150 17.54 -12.31 1.80
CA ALA A 150 17.75 -12.67 0.39
C ALA A 150 18.43 -14.05 0.31
N VAL A 151 17.60 -15.08 0.19
CA VAL A 151 18.06 -16.48 0.22
C VAL A 151 17.77 -17.21 -1.07
N ASP A 152 18.57 -18.24 -1.37
CA ASP A 152 18.41 -19.11 -2.52
C ASP A 152 18.27 -20.59 -2.13
N ALA A 153 17.94 -21.45 -3.08
CA ALA A 153 17.69 -22.87 -2.84
C ALA A 153 18.92 -23.64 -2.35
N ALA A 154 20.13 -23.11 -2.55
CA ALA A 154 21.36 -23.76 -2.09
C ALA A 154 21.50 -23.68 -0.57
N GLU A 155 20.91 -22.67 0.06
CA GLU A 155 20.96 -22.47 1.52
C GLU A 155 19.91 -23.31 2.26
N VAL A 156 18.90 -23.82 1.56
CA VAL A 156 17.82 -24.61 2.15
C VAL A 156 18.31 -26.02 2.49
N ASP A 157 18.23 -26.42 3.77
CA ASP A 157 18.68 -27.70 4.28
C ASP A 157 17.60 -28.79 4.14
N LEU A 158 17.29 -29.14 2.91
CA LEU A 158 16.35 -30.21 2.57
C LEU A 158 17.07 -31.30 1.77
N PRO A 159 16.83 -32.60 2.07
CA PRO A 159 17.45 -33.70 1.36
C PRO A 159 16.93 -33.82 -0.10
N GLN A 160 17.65 -34.54 -0.95
CA GLN A 160 17.18 -34.86 -2.31
C GLN A 160 15.94 -35.75 -2.29
N LEU A 161 15.84 -36.62 -1.28
CA LEU A 161 14.69 -37.47 -1.04
C LEU A 161 14.51 -37.64 0.48
N ALA A 162 13.36 -37.26 1.01
CA ALA A 162 13.01 -37.39 2.42
C ALA A 162 12.11 -38.62 2.63
N ASP A 163 12.42 -39.40 3.67
CA ASP A 163 11.54 -40.47 4.14
C ASP A 163 10.30 -39.90 4.84
N ASP A 164 10.46 -38.81 5.60
CA ASP A 164 9.39 -38.05 6.22
C ASP A 164 9.39 -36.61 5.68
N PRO A 165 8.58 -36.33 4.66
CA PRO A 165 8.53 -35.02 4.02
C PRO A 165 8.04 -33.89 4.96
N GLU A 166 7.08 -34.19 5.84
CA GLU A 166 6.50 -33.21 6.76
C GLU A 166 7.51 -32.79 7.83
N ALA A 167 8.16 -33.74 8.48
CA ALA A 167 9.20 -33.46 9.47
C ALA A 167 10.37 -32.66 8.85
N ALA A 168 10.78 -32.99 7.63
CA ALA A 168 11.85 -32.26 6.94
C ALA A 168 11.46 -30.81 6.67
N VAL A 169 10.24 -30.56 6.19
CA VAL A 169 9.74 -29.21 5.90
C VAL A 169 9.57 -28.40 7.19
N GLU A 170 9.00 -28.97 8.26
CA GLU A 170 8.79 -28.27 9.52
C GLU A 170 10.13 -27.91 10.20
N ALA A 171 11.13 -28.78 10.15
CA ALA A 171 12.46 -28.49 10.66
C ALA A 171 13.11 -27.29 9.93
N GLU A 172 12.99 -27.27 8.60
CA GLU A 172 13.54 -26.16 7.80
C GLU A 172 12.74 -24.88 7.99
N LEU A 173 11.41 -24.95 8.06
CA LEU A 173 10.55 -23.81 8.39
C LEU A 173 10.94 -23.19 9.73
N GLY A 174 11.18 -24.02 10.76
CA GLY A 174 11.65 -23.57 12.07
C GLY A 174 12.99 -22.80 12.00
N ARG A 175 13.88 -23.17 11.09
CA ARG A 175 15.11 -22.40 10.84
C ARG A 175 14.84 -20.98 10.36
N TRP A 176 13.91 -20.80 9.42
CA TRP A 176 13.59 -19.49 8.85
C TRP A 176 12.78 -18.64 9.82
N THR A 177 11.77 -19.21 10.47
CA THR A 177 10.96 -18.48 11.45
C THR A 177 11.77 -18.00 12.63
N SER A 178 12.79 -18.76 13.08
CA SER A 178 13.72 -18.30 14.13
C SER A 178 14.53 -17.07 13.72
N LEU A 179 14.85 -16.89 12.43
CA LEU A 179 15.51 -15.66 11.94
C LEU A 179 14.54 -14.47 11.91
N TRP A 180 13.25 -14.72 11.60
CA TRP A 180 12.22 -13.69 11.71
C TRP A 180 12.06 -13.20 13.15
N ASP A 181 12.05 -14.15 14.12
CA ASP A 181 11.96 -13.83 15.53
C ASP A 181 13.18 -13.01 15.99
N LEU A 182 14.39 -13.44 15.60
CA LEU A 182 15.62 -12.69 15.93
C LEU A 182 15.60 -11.25 15.39
N ALA A 183 15.16 -11.05 14.14
CA ALA A 183 15.07 -9.71 13.57
C ALA A 183 14.07 -8.83 14.35
N ARG A 184 12.93 -9.40 14.76
CA ARG A 184 11.91 -8.70 15.54
C ARG A 184 12.36 -8.41 16.97
N GLU A 185 12.91 -9.42 17.65
CA GLU A 185 13.33 -9.30 19.06
C GLU A 185 14.52 -8.36 19.26
N ARG A 186 15.48 -8.39 18.31
CA ARG A 186 16.72 -7.63 18.44
C ARG A 186 16.58 -6.18 18.01
N PHE A 187 15.78 -5.93 16.96
CA PHE A 187 15.71 -4.62 16.28
C PHE A 187 14.29 -4.05 16.25
N GLY A 188 13.24 -4.81 16.64
CA GLY A 188 11.87 -4.42 16.34
C GLY A 188 11.59 -4.34 14.83
N ALA A 189 12.47 -4.91 14.01
CA ALA A 189 12.43 -4.77 12.56
C ALA A 189 11.33 -5.60 11.92
N ARG A 190 10.76 -5.10 10.83
CA ARG A 190 9.96 -5.89 9.90
C ARG A 190 10.85 -6.78 9.07
N VAL A 191 10.29 -7.85 8.52
CA VAL A 191 11.04 -8.79 7.68
C VAL A 191 10.43 -8.83 6.28
N VAL A 192 11.28 -8.77 5.27
CA VAL A 192 10.94 -9.11 3.88
C VAL A 192 11.73 -10.36 3.53
N GLN A 193 11.03 -11.49 3.41
CA GLN A 193 11.65 -12.75 3.05
C GLN A 193 11.54 -12.97 1.54
N HIS A 194 12.67 -13.18 0.86
CA HIS A 194 12.65 -13.68 -0.51
C HIS A 194 12.27 -15.15 -0.53
N GLY A 195 11.27 -15.52 -1.33
CA GLY A 195 10.89 -16.90 -1.57
C GLY A 195 11.98 -17.67 -2.32
N VAL A 196 12.04 -18.96 -2.08
CA VAL A 196 13.04 -19.83 -2.68
C VAL A 196 12.60 -20.26 -4.09
N VAL A 197 13.45 -20.09 -5.09
CA VAL A 197 13.18 -20.59 -6.45
C VAL A 197 13.53 -22.07 -6.54
N VAL A 198 12.54 -22.89 -6.91
CA VAL A 198 12.77 -24.33 -7.16
C VAL A 198 13.67 -24.47 -8.39
N PRO A 199 14.85 -25.10 -8.27
CA PRO A 199 15.77 -25.26 -9.38
C PRO A 199 15.12 -25.94 -10.60
N PRO A 200 15.48 -25.54 -11.84
CA PRO A 200 14.92 -26.14 -13.04
C PRO A 200 15.45 -27.55 -13.34
N ASP A 201 16.59 -27.92 -12.75
CA ASP A 201 17.25 -29.19 -12.97
C ASP A 201 16.78 -30.20 -11.89
N GLU A 202 15.88 -31.11 -12.26
CA GLU A 202 15.26 -32.11 -11.42
C GLU A 202 15.76 -33.53 -11.78
N PRO A 203 16.58 -34.14 -10.92
CA PRO A 203 17.13 -35.46 -11.20
C PRO A 203 16.09 -36.57 -11.37
N LEU A 204 14.94 -36.45 -10.66
CA LEU A 204 13.85 -37.41 -10.80
C LEU A 204 12.94 -37.14 -12.01
N GLY A 205 13.20 -36.08 -12.77
CA GLY A 205 12.37 -35.68 -13.90
C GLY A 205 10.89 -35.53 -13.51
N HIS A 206 9.99 -36.03 -14.37
CA HIS A 206 8.55 -35.97 -14.10
C HIS A 206 8.11 -36.82 -12.89
N LEU A 207 8.91 -37.77 -12.44
CA LEU A 207 8.60 -38.57 -11.27
C LEU A 207 8.55 -37.71 -10.00
N ALA A 208 9.35 -36.67 -9.92
CA ALA A 208 9.36 -35.75 -8.77
C ALA A 208 7.96 -35.23 -8.40
N ALA A 209 7.08 -35.01 -9.39
CA ALA A 209 5.70 -34.55 -9.16
C ALA A 209 4.82 -35.60 -8.43
N ARG A 210 5.24 -36.86 -8.36
CA ARG A 210 4.53 -37.97 -7.73
C ARG A 210 5.20 -38.50 -6.46
N VAL A 211 6.34 -37.87 -6.09
CA VAL A 211 7.14 -38.27 -4.92
C VAL A 211 7.13 -37.10 -3.91
N PRO A 212 6.29 -37.16 -2.87
CA PRO A 212 6.16 -36.05 -1.90
C PRO A 212 7.49 -35.69 -1.20
N GLY A 213 8.38 -36.68 -1.01
CA GLY A 213 9.70 -36.46 -0.42
C GLY A 213 10.76 -35.95 -1.37
N SER A 214 10.49 -35.75 -2.67
CA SER A 214 11.46 -35.17 -3.60
C SER A 214 11.81 -33.74 -3.23
N ARG A 215 13.07 -33.32 -3.41
CA ARG A 215 13.53 -31.97 -3.05
C ARG A 215 12.66 -30.86 -3.65
N SER A 216 12.23 -31.01 -4.90
CA SER A 216 11.37 -29.99 -5.54
C SER A 216 9.96 -29.95 -4.92
N ALA A 217 9.41 -31.07 -4.46
CA ALA A 217 8.15 -31.10 -3.72
C ALA A 217 8.31 -30.47 -2.33
N LEU A 218 9.40 -30.79 -1.62
CA LEU A 218 9.73 -30.21 -0.32
C LEU A 218 9.89 -28.69 -0.39
N LEU A 219 10.61 -28.18 -1.41
CA LEU A 219 10.78 -26.72 -1.60
C LEU A 219 9.44 -26.01 -1.84
N ARG A 220 8.53 -26.59 -2.65
CA ARG A 220 7.20 -26.00 -2.85
C ARG A 220 6.40 -26.00 -1.56
N ARG A 221 6.44 -27.11 -0.81
CA ARG A 221 5.75 -27.25 0.46
C ARG A 221 6.30 -26.26 1.50
N LEU A 222 7.63 -26.07 1.54
CA LEU A 222 8.26 -25.07 2.42
C LEU A 222 7.73 -23.67 2.11
N GLN A 223 7.62 -23.29 0.84
CA GLN A 223 7.09 -21.97 0.47
C GLN A 223 5.63 -21.79 0.88
N GLU A 224 4.78 -22.81 0.66
CA GLU A 224 3.39 -22.80 1.13
C GLU A 224 3.33 -22.59 2.65
N ARG A 225 4.11 -23.36 3.42
CA ARG A 225 4.18 -23.24 4.88
C ARG A 225 4.72 -21.88 5.35
N MET A 226 5.74 -21.34 4.69
CA MET A 226 6.23 -19.98 4.96
C MET A 226 5.13 -18.94 4.76
N GLY A 227 4.33 -19.07 3.69
CA GLY A 227 3.18 -18.21 3.43
C GLY A 227 2.10 -18.29 4.49
N GLU A 228 1.75 -19.53 4.92
CA GLU A 228 0.78 -19.77 5.99
C GLU A 228 1.23 -19.16 7.33
N VAL A 229 2.50 -19.34 7.70
CA VAL A 229 3.06 -18.73 8.92
C VAL A 229 3.11 -17.21 8.81
N ALA A 230 3.56 -16.67 7.67
CA ALA A 230 3.61 -15.22 7.46
C ALA A 230 2.22 -14.56 7.54
N ALA A 231 1.16 -15.28 7.12
CA ALA A 231 -0.23 -14.82 7.23
C ALA A 231 -0.82 -14.97 8.65
N SER A 232 -0.16 -15.72 9.53
CA SER A 232 -0.62 -15.96 10.90
C SER A 232 -0.12 -14.90 11.88
N GLU A 233 -0.62 -14.96 13.12
CA GLU A 233 -0.14 -14.18 14.26
C GLU A 233 1.37 -14.34 14.50
N ALA A 234 1.94 -15.53 14.29
CA ALA A 234 3.37 -15.80 14.45
C ALA A 234 4.22 -15.10 13.37
N GLY A 235 3.67 -14.88 12.18
CA GLY A 235 4.36 -14.22 11.05
C GLY A 235 4.22 -12.70 11.00
N ARG A 236 3.80 -12.07 12.05
CA ARG A 236 3.57 -10.61 12.08
C ARG A 236 4.75 -9.79 11.64
N GLY A 237 4.49 -8.81 10.76
CA GLY A 237 5.54 -7.95 10.21
C GLY A 237 6.45 -8.67 9.22
N VAL A 238 6.14 -9.90 8.82
CA VAL A 238 6.83 -10.63 7.76
C VAL A 238 6.03 -10.51 6.47
N ALA A 239 6.69 -10.11 5.40
CA ALA A 239 6.14 -10.13 4.05
C ALA A 239 7.04 -10.96 3.13
N LEU A 240 6.45 -11.57 2.12
CA LEU A 240 7.18 -12.42 1.19
C LEU A 240 7.30 -11.77 -0.18
N VAL A 241 8.47 -11.87 -0.82
CA VAL A 241 8.64 -11.66 -2.25
C VAL A 241 8.58 -13.02 -2.93
N ASP A 242 7.57 -13.27 -3.73
CA ASP A 242 7.37 -14.53 -4.45
C ASP A 242 8.35 -14.67 -5.62
N CYS A 243 9.61 -15.01 -5.29
CA CYS A 243 10.67 -15.19 -6.28
C CYS A 243 10.41 -16.37 -7.22
N GLU A 244 9.67 -17.39 -6.78
CA GLU A 244 9.28 -18.53 -7.63
C GLU A 244 8.37 -18.06 -8.78
N ARG A 245 7.38 -17.23 -8.49
CA ARG A 245 6.51 -16.62 -9.51
C ARG A 245 7.32 -15.75 -10.46
N LEU A 246 8.21 -14.88 -9.94
CA LEU A 246 9.05 -14.02 -10.78
C LEU A 246 9.97 -14.85 -11.69
N ALA A 247 10.60 -15.89 -11.15
CA ALA A 247 11.48 -16.78 -11.92
C ALA A 247 10.71 -17.60 -12.95
N SER A 248 9.46 -17.95 -12.67
CA SER A 248 8.58 -18.67 -13.61
C SER A 248 8.13 -17.78 -14.77
N ASP A 249 7.88 -16.49 -14.50
CA ASP A 249 7.47 -15.51 -15.51
C ASP A 249 8.58 -15.25 -16.53
N VAL A 250 9.82 -15.01 -16.07
CA VAL A 250 10.97 -14.75 -16.97
C VAL A 250 11.63 -16.02 -17.50
N GLY A 251 11.33 -17.17 -16.89
CA GLY A 251 11.98 -18.45 -17.13
C GLY A 251 13.16 -18.70 -16.19
N LYS A 252 13.11 -19.80 -15.45
CA LYS A 252 14.10 -20.15 -14.40
C LYS A 252 15.56 -20.21 -14.88
N ARG A 253 15.78 -20.56 -16.16
CA ARG A 253 17.13 -20.55 -16.76
C ARG A 253 17.64 -19.15 -17.11
N VAL A 254 16.75 -18.16 -17.23
CA VAL A 254 17.10 -16.74 -17.33
C VAL A 254 17.32 -16.15 -15.94
N TRP A 255 16.52 -16.61 -14.95
CA TRP A 255 16.62 -16.15 -13.56
C TRP A 255 17.99 -16.41 -12.95
N SER A 256 18.59 -17.58 -13.21
CA SER A 256 19.88 -17.97 -12.63
C SER A 256 20.81 -18.50 -13.71
N ASP A 257 22.04 -17.98 -13.74
CA ASP A 257 23.11 -18.44 -14.64
C ASP A 257 24.19 -19.18 -13.83
N PRO A 258 24.34 -20.50 -14.01
CA PRO A 258 25.30 -21.30 -13.25
C PRO A 258 26.75 -20.78 -13.32
N ARG A 259 27.12 -20.09 -14.40
CA ARG A 259 28.47 -19.51 -14.54
C ARG A 259 28.74 -18.46 -13.48
N TYR A 260 27.76 -17.60 -13.22
CA TYR A 260 27.88 -16.57 -12.21
C TYR A 260 27.62 -17.10 -10.78
N VAL A 261 26.76 -18.11 -10.62
CA VAL A 261 26.58 -18.83 -9.35
C VAL A 261 27.91 -19.39 -8.87
N HIS A 262 28.64 -20.12 -9.76
CA HIS A 262 29.92 -20.73 -9.37
C HIS A 262 31.06 -19.73 -9.23
N ALA A 263 31.17 -18.75 -10.15
CA ALA A 263 32.25 -17.78 -10.13
C ALA A 263 32.11 -16.67 -9.08
N ALA A 264 30.89 -16.19 -8.84
CA ALA A 264 30.64 -15.00 -8.03
C ALA A 264 29.59 -15.19 -6.94
N LYS A 265 29.07 -16.41 -6.74
CA LYS A 265 27.95 -16.69 -5.81
C LYS A 265 26.72 -15.81 -6.06
N GLN A 266 26.47 -15.49 -7.30
CA GLN A 266 25.35 -14.66 -7.74
C GLN A 266 24.18 -15.56 -8.15
N ALA A 267 23.21 -15.75 -7.26
CA ALA A 267 22.07 -16.64 -7.48
C ALA A 267 21.06 -16.07 -8.49
N VAL A 268 20.91 -14.76 -8.54
CA VAL A 268 19.99 -14.05 -9.46
C VAL A 268 20.82 -13.42 -10.59
N SER A 269 20.50 -13.72 -11.85
CA SER A 269 21.21 -13.16 -13.00
C SER A 269 21.06 -11.65 -13.09
N LEU A 270 22.05 -10.96 -13.69
CA LEU A 270 21.98 -9.50 -13.87
C LEU A 270 20.72 -9.06 -14.62
N ALA A 271 20.23 -9.88 -15.55
CA ALA A 271 19.01 -9.60 -16.29
C ALA A 271 17.75 -9.56 -15.40
N CYS A 272 17.77 -10.26 -14.26
CA CYS A 272 16.62 -10.38 -13.35
C CYS A 272 16.75 -9.55 -12.07
N VAL A 273 17.94 -9.00 -11.77
CA VAL A 273 18.13 -8.13 -10.59
C VAL A 273 17.20 -6.91 -10.61
N PRO A 274 16.96 -6.20 -11.74
CA PRO A 274 15.99 -5.11 -11.80
C PRO A 274 14.58 -5.52 -11.41
N LEU A 275 14.11 -6.65 -11.91
CA LEU A 275 12.79 -7.21 -11.56
C LEU A 275 12.71 -7.52 -10.08
N LEU A 276 13.71 -8.20 -9.50
CA LEU A 276 13.77 -8.49 -8.07
C LEU A 276 13.80 -7.20 -7.23
N ALA A 277 14.59 -6.19 -7.63
CA ALA A 277 14.67 -4.91 -6.93
C ALA A 277 13.31 -4.19 -6.93
N ARG A 278 12.60 -4.17 -8.06
CA ARG A 278 11.25 -3.58 -8.19
C ARG A 278 10.26 -4.24 -7.26
N HIS A 279 10.18 -5.58 -7.25
CA HIS A 279 9.23 -6.30 -6.41
C HIS A 279 9.60 -6.24 -4.91
N THR A 280 10.89 -6.31 -4.57
CA THR A 280 11.35 -6.08 -3.19
C THR A 280 10.96 -4.69 -2.70
N ALA A 281 11.19 -3.65 -3.52
CA ALA A 281 10.80 -2.28 -3.18
C ALA A 281 9.28 -2.11 -3.03
N ALA A 282 8.47 -2.80 -3.84
CA ALA A 282 7.02 -2.74 -3.76
C ALA A 282 6.49 -3.40 -2.46
N VAL A 283 7.05 -4.53 -2.06
CA VAL A 283 6.71 -5.19 -0.79
C VAL A 283 7.15 -4.34 0.40
N LEU A 284 8.35 -3.74 0.35
CA LEU A 284 8.81 -2.75 1.34
C LEU A 284 7.85 -1.55 1.43
N ALA A 285 7.44 -1.00 0.29
CA ALA A 285 6.50 0.11 0.23
C ALA A 285 5.14 -0.27 0.83
N ALA A 286 4.66 -1.49 0.59
CA ALA A 286 3.42 -2.00 1.19
C ALA A 286 3.52 -2.06 2.71
N GLN A 287 4.56 -2.66 3.26
CA GLN A 287 4.79 -2.73 4.71
C GLN A 287 4.91 -1.35 5.35
N LEU A 288 5.47 -0.38 4.63
CA LEU A 288 5.64 1.00 5.09
C LEU A 288 4.44 1.91 4.76
N GLY A 289 3.38 1.36 4.15
CA GLY A 289 2.14 2.06 3.82
C GLY A 289 2.30 3.11 2.71
N ALA A 290 3.20 2.89 1.76
CA ALA A 290 3.44 3.75 0.61
C ALA A 290 2.77 3.26 -0.70
N SER A 291 2.04 2.15 -0.67
CA SER A 291 1.29 1.62 -1.83
C SER A 291 0.27 2.61 -2.36
N ARG A 292 0.05 2.56 -3.67
CA ARG A 292 -1.00 3.35 -4.33
C ARG A 292 -2.38 2.85 -3.91
N LYS A 293 -3.40 3.71 -4.02
CA LYS A 293 -4.73 3.43 -3.47
C LYS A 293 -5.84 3.39 -4.51
N CYS A 294 -5.67 4.13 -5.60
CA CYS A 294 -6.72 4.30 -6.59
C CYS A 294 -6.18 4.09 -8.01
N LEU A 295 -6.91 3.31 -8.78
CA LEU A 295 -6.73 3.14 -10.22
C LEU A 295 -7.73 4.03 -10.94
N VAL A 296 -7.22 4.99 -11.71
CA VAL A 296 -8.01 5.92 -12.54
C VAL A 296 -7.97 5.43 -13.97
N LEU A 297 -9.11 5.11 -14.53
CA LEU A 297 -9.30 4.45 -15.82
C LEU A 297 -9.94 5.41 -16.83
N ASP A 298 -9.37 5.49 -18.02
CA ASP A 298 -10.12 5.95 -19.18
C ASP A 298 -11.09 4.86 -19.64
N LEU A 299 -11.98 5.20 -20.58
CA LEU A 299 -13.04 4.33 -21.09
C LEU A 299 -12.79 3.86 -22.52
N ASP A 300 -12.86 4.78 -23.49
CA ASP A 300 -12.76 4.48 -24.91
C ASP A 300 -11.39 3.88 -25.25
N ASN A 301 -11.36 2.73 -25.92
CA ASN A 301 -10.17 1.94 -26.21
C ASN A 301 -9.32 1.56 -24.99
N THR A 302 -9.84 1.76 -23.76
CA THR A 302 -9.20 1.35 -22.51
C THR A 302 -10.02 0.29 -21.77
N LEU A 303 -11.27 0.56 -21.41
CA LEU A 303 -12.19 -0.43 -20.81
C LEU A 303 -13.04 -1.18 -21.84
N TRP A 304 -13.24 -0.62 -23.00
CA TRP A 304 -13.90 -1.22 -24.16
C TRP A 304 -13.27 -0.73 -25.45
N GLY A 305 -13.48 -1.41 -26.56
CA GLY A 305 -13.01 -0.99 -27.87
C GLY A 305 -14.00 -0.07 -28.57
N GLY A 306 -13.46 0.96 -29.22
CA GLY A 306 -14.25 1.97 -29.95
C GLY A 306 -14.52 3.21 -29.11
N VAL A 307 -14.97 4.26 -29.78
CA VAL A 307 -15.36 5.55 -29.19
C VAL A 307 -16.88 5.55 -28.96
N LEU A 308 -17.31 5.60 -27.69
CA LEU A 308 -18.71 5.45 -27.29
C LEU A 308 -19.65 6.41 -28.05
N GLY A 309 -19.25 7.68 -28.19
CA GLY A 309 -20.04 8.70 -28.92
C GLY A 309 -20.20 8.45 -30.41
N GLU A 310 -19.35 7.60 -31.01
CA GLU A 310 -19.39 7.25 -32.43
C GLU A 310 -20.14 5.94 -32.70
N VAL A 311 -19.86 4.91 -31.87
CA VAL A 311 -20.40 3.55 -32.12
C VAL A 311 -21.66 3.24 -31.30
N GLY A 312 -21.97 4.05 -30.30
CA GLY A 312 -23.08 3.86 -29.37
C GLY A 312 -22.89 2.69 -28.40
N VAL A 313 -23.80 2.56 -27.43
CA VAL A 313 -23.75 1.60 -26.31
C VAL A 313 -23.60 0.15 -26.76
N HIS A 314 -24.26 -0.25 -27.86
CA HIS A 314 -24.21 -1.62 -28.37
C HIS A 314 -23.10 -1.85 -29.40
N GLY A 315 -22.42 -0.79 -29.84
CA GLY A 315 -21.33 -0.84 -30.82
C GLY A 315 -19.93 -0.93 -30.21
N ILE A 316 -19.78 -0.69 -28.91
CA ILE A 316 -18.50 -0.87 -28.25
C ILE A 316 -18.09 -2.34 -28.21
N ALA A 317 -16.79 -2.62 -28.41
CA ALA A 317 -16.29 -3.98 -28.48
C ALA A 317 -16.03 -4.51 -27.06
N LEU A 318 -16.87 -5.45 -26.61
CA LEU A 318 -16.79 -6.24 -25.38
C LEU A 318 -17.29 -7.66 -25.64
N GLY A 319 -16.97 -8.58 -24.75
CA GLY A 319 -17.47 -9.95 -24.77
C GLY A 319 -16.85 -10.78 -25.90
N ALA A 320 -17.59 -11.01 -26.97
CA ALA A 320 -17.17 -11.88 -28.05
C ALA A 320 -16.16 -11.26 -29.04
N GLY A 321 -15.34 -12.12 -29.65
CA GLY A 321 -14.29 -11.73 -30.59
C GLY A 321 -12.98 -11.32 -29.90
N ALA A 322 -11.87 -11.40 -30.63
CA ALA A 322 -10.52 -11.24 -30.05
C ALA A 322 -10.34 -9.90 -29.30
N ALA A 323 -10.83 -8.79 -29.86
CA ALA A 323 -10.75 -7.49 -29.19
C ALA A 323 -11.70 -7.43 -27.99
N GLY A 324 -12.97 -7.86 -28.13
CA GLY A 324 -13.94 -7.87 -27.04
C GLY A 324 -13.49 -8.74 -25.86
N GLU A 325 -12.92 -9.92 -26.12
CA GLU A 325 -12.35 -10.80 -25.09
C GLU A 325 -11.17 -10.17 -24.36
N ALA A 326 -10.31 -9.40 -25.07
CA ALA A 326 -9.17 -8.71 -24.48
C ALA A 326 -9.62 -7.61 -23.48
N PHE A 327 -10.59 -6.77 -23.86
CA PHE A 327 -11.16 -5.77 -22.95
C PHE A 327 -11.89 -6.42 -21.77
N SER A 328 -12.64 -7.50 -22.01
CA SER A 328 -13.29 -8.26 -20.92
C SER A 328 -12.28 -8.88 -19.96
N ALA A 329 -11.12 -9.36 -20.46
CA ALA A 329 -10.03 -9.84 -19.62
C ALA A 329 -9.43 -8.70 -18.78
N PHE A 330 -9.28 -7.51 -19.35
CA PHE A 330 -8.82 -6.33 -18.62
C PHE A 330 -9.80 -5.91 -17.54
N GLN A 331 -11.11 -5.87 -17.81
CA GLN A 331 -12.14 -5.59 -16.81
C GLN A 331 -12.12 -6.60 -15.65
N ARG A 332 -11.97 -7.91 -15.94
CA ARG A 332 -11.82 -8.93 -14.88
C ARG A 332 -10.61 -8.68 -14.01
N HIS A 333 -9.48 -8.29 -14.60
CA HIS A 333 -8.26 -7.95 -13.84
C HIS A 333 -8.47 -6.71 -12.97
N VAL A 334 -9.15 -5.69 -13.48
CA VAL A 334 -9.50 -4.48 -12.72
C VAL A 334 -10.42 -4.80 -11.54
N LEU A 335 -11.42 -5.68 -11.75
CA LEU A 335 -12.29 -6.18 -10.67
C LEU A 335 -11.50 -6.94 -9.60
N ALA A 336 -10.55 -7.79 -9.98
CA ALA A 336 -9.69 -8.48 -9.04
C ALA A 336 -8.82 -7.50 -8.21
N LEU A 337 -8.35 -6.40 -8.80
CA LEU A 337 -7.68 -5.32 -8.07
C LEU A 337 -8.64 -4.62 -7.09
N LYS A 338 -9.89 -4.38 -7.47
CA LYS A 338 -10.92 -3.84 -6.57
C LYS A 338 -11.14 -4.76 -5.38
N ASP A 339 -11.26 -6.06 -5.60
CA ASP A 339 -11.45 -7.06 -4.54
C ASP A 339 -10.24 -7.11 -3.58
N LYS A 340 -9.05 -6.80 -4.08
CA LYS A 340 -7.83 -6.56 -3.27
C LYS A 340 -7.89 -5.24 -2.47
N GLY A 341 -8.90 -4.39 -2.71
CA GLY A 341 -9.09 -3.10 -2.02
C GLY A 341 -8.54 -1.88 -2.77
N VAL A 342 -8.24 -2.00 -4.06
CA VAL A 342 -7.93 -0.86 -4.92
C VAL A 342 -9.20 -0.11 -5.24
N VAL A 343 -9.21 1.20 -5.01
CA VAL A 343 -10.34 2.07 -5.36
C VAL A 343 -10.33 2.31 -6.86
N LEU A 344 -11.45 2.14 -7.53
CA LEU A 344 -11.59 2.43 -8.95
C LEU A 344 -12.22 3.81 -9.16
N ALA A 345 -11.68 4.57 -10.09
CA ALA A 345 -12.25 5.82 -10.56
C ALA A 345 -12.18 5.88 -12.10
N VAL A 346 -13.10 6.59 -12.69
CA VAL A 346 -13.16 6.79 -14.14
C VAL A 346 -12.87 8.25 -14.47
N CYS A 347 -12.03 8.47 -15.48
CA CYS A 347 -11.69 9.78 -16.05
C CYS A 347 -11.75 9.71 -17.56
N SER A 348 -12.85 10.17 -18.17
CA SER A 348 -13.07 10.04 -19.62
C SER A 348 -13.58 11.32 -20.27
N LYS A 349 -13.19 11.55 -21.53
CA LYS A 349 -13.72 12.62 -22.38
C LYS A 349 -14.97 12.15 -23.11
N ASN A 350 -16.07 12.04 -22.38
CA ASN A 350 -17.34 11.54 -22.87
C ASN A 350 -18.50 12.32 -22.24
N ASP A 351 -19.69 12.18 -22.84
CA ASP A 351 -20.94 12.59 -22.21
C ASP A 351 -21.30 11.62 -21.07
N GLU A 352 -21.46 12.13 -19.86
CA GLU A 352 -21.71 11.31 -18.66
C GLU A 352 -22.98 10.46 -18.79
N HIS A 353 -24.02 10.99 -19.45
CA HIS A 353 -25.28 10.26 -19.66
C HIS A 353 -25.04 8.99 -20.53
N LEU A 354 -24.29 9.13 -21.61
CA LEU A 354 -23.96 7.99 -22.50
C LEU A 354 -23.08 6.96 -21.77
N VAL A 355 -22.14 7.43 -20.94
CA VAL A 355 -21.31 6.54 -20.14
C VAL A 355 -22.15 5.73 -19.16
N ARG A 356 -23.08 6.38 -18.43
CA ARG A 356 -24.01 5.67 -17.53
C ARG A 356 -24.85 4.64 -18.27
N GLU A 357 -25.38 5.04 -19.42
CA GLU A 357 -26.16 4.15 -20.29
C GLU A 357 -25.33 2.93 -20.73
N ALA A 358 -24.06 3.11 -21.10
CA ALA A 358 -23.16 2.01 -21.47
C ALA A 358 -22.96 1.01 -20.32
N PHE A 359 -22.75 1.49 -19.11
CA PHE A 359 -22.60 0.62 -17.92
C PHE A 359 -23.90 -0.12 -17.57
N GLU A 360 -25.06 0.49 -17.81
CA GLU A 360 -26.36 -0.07 -17.41
C GLU A 360 -26.97 -0.99 -18.47
N GLN A 361 -26.74 -0.71 -19.75
CA GLN A 361 -27.48 -1.37 -20.85
C GLN A 361 -26.63 -2.34 -21.67
N ASN A 362 -25.30 -2.25 -21.64
CA ASN A 362 -24.49 -3.21 -22.38
C ASN A 362 -24.36 -4.54 -21.58
N PRO A 363 -24.91 -5.65 -22.13
CA PRO A 363 -24.97 -6.93 -21.43
C PRO A 363 -23.58 -7.60 -21.23
N GLU A 364 -22.56 -7.18 -22.00
CA GLU A 364 -21.19 -7.71 -21.92
C GLU A 364 -20.32 -6.93 -20.94
N MET A 365 -20.86 -5.85 -20.33
CA MET A 365 -20.13 -5.05 -19.34
C MET A 365 -19.98 -5.84 -18.04
N LEU A 366 -18.72 -6.01 -17.60
CA LEU A 366 -18.42 -6.73 -16.36
C LEU A 366 -18.32 -5.79 -15.15
N LEU A 367 -17.83 -4.56 -15.38
CA LEU A 367 -17.81 -3.51 -14.37
C LEU A 367 -19.18 -2.85 -14.27
N SER A 368 -19.59 -2.52 -13.07
CA SER A 368 -20.80 -1.74 -12.78
C SER A 368 -20.44 -0.35 -12.26
N LEU A 369 -21.39 0.57 -12.28
CA LEU A 369 -21.24 1.89 -11.64
C LEU A 369 -21.00 1.77 -10.11
N ASP A 370 -21.43 0.66 -9.50
CA ASP A 370 -21.20 0.39 -8.08
C ASP A 370 -19.74 0.04 -7.77
N ASP A 371 -18.98 -0.40 -8.77
CA ASP A 371 -17.56 -0.68 -8.66
C ASP A 371 -16.69 0.59 -8.72
N VAL A 372 -17.25 1.71 -9.19
CA VAL A 372 -16.57 2.98 -9.41
C VAL A 372 -16.87 3.94 -8.28
N ALA A 373 -15.82 4.41 -7.58
CA ALA A 373 -15.97 5.36 -6.48
C ALA A 373 -16.22 6.79 -6.97
N VAL A 374 -15.60 7.20 -8.07
CA VAL A 374 -15.75 8.52 -8.70
C VAL A 374 -15.82 8.35 -10.21
N LEU A 375 -16.90 8.84 -10.82
CA LEU A 375 -17.05 8.94 -12.26
C LEU A 375 -16.87 10.42 -12.68
N ARG A 376 -15.88 10.68 -13.55
CA ARG A 376 -15.65 11.97 -14.21
C ARG A 376 -15.66 11.76 -15.72
N ALA A 377 -16.83 11.86 -16.30
CA ALA A 377 -17.02 11.86 -17.75
C ALA A 377 -17.39 13.29 -18.17
N SER A 378 -16.46 14.00 -18.76
CA SER A 378 -16.62 15.38 -19.20
C SER A 378 -15.52 15.77 -20.20
N TRP A 379 -15.70 16.87 -20.92
CA TRP A 379 -14.72 17.39 -21.88
C TRP A 379 -13.56 18.20 -21.23
N GLN A 380 -13.42 18.13 -19.92
CA GLN A 380 -12.30 18.71 -19.18
C GLN A 380 -11.00 17.97 -19.51
N ASP A 381 -9.86 18.67 -19.45
CA ASP A 381 -8.55 18.03 -19.62
C ASP A 381 -8.30 16.97 -18.52
N LYS A 382 -7.62 15.89 -18.90
CA LYS A 382 -7.36 14.74 -18.02
C LYS A 382 -6.58 15.12 -16.73
N PRO A 383 -5.52 15.94 -16.78
CA PRO A 383 -4.79 16.34 -15.57
C PRO A 383 -5.69 17.02 -14.53
N THR A 384 -6.57 17.93 -14.96
CA THR A 384 -7.51 18.62 -14.06
C THR A 384 -8.56 17.66 -13.52
N ALA A 385 -9.10 16.78 -14.36
CA ALA A 385 -10.07 15.76 -13.94
C ALA A 385 -9.46 14.78 -12.93
N VAL A 386 -8.21 14.32 -13.12
CA VAL A 386 -7.50 13.41 -12.22
C VAL A 386 -7.25 14.07 -10.86
N ARG A 387 -6.86 15.35 -10.81
CA ARG A 387 -6.75 16.11 -9.56
C ARG A 387 -8.10 16.24 -8.85
N GLY A 388 -9.17 16.47 -9.61
CA GLY A 388 -10.54 16.49 -9.10
C GLY A 388 -10.96 15.16 -8.45
N ILE A 389 -10.53 14.03 -9.03
CA ILE A 389 -10.73 12.69 -8.46
C ILE A 389 -9.97 12.56 -7.13
N ALA A 390 -8.69 12.96 -7.07
CA ALA A 390 -7.91 12.93 -5.84
C ALA A 390 -8.60 13.74 -4.72
N ALA A 391 -9.06 14.94 -5.05
CA ALA A 391 -9.78 15.82 -4.11
C ALA A 391 -11.10 15.19 -3.64
N ALA A 392 -11.93 14.65 -4.54
CA ALA A 392 -13.19 13.99 -4.21
C ALA A 392 -13.00 12.77 -3.30
N LEU A 393 -11.96 11.97 -3.56
CA LEU A 393 -11.58 10.85 -2.70
C LEU A 393 -10.88 11.30 -1.42
N GLY A 394 -10.36 12.53 -1.36
CA GLY A 394 -9.56 13.09 -0.26
C GLY A 394 -8.28 12.30 -0.02
N ILE A 395 -7.58 11.97 -1.09
CA ILE A 395 -6.26 11.33 -1.09
C ILE A 395 -5.26 12.19 -1.86
N GLY A 396 -3.96 11.98 -1.65
CA GLY A 396 -2.94 12.67 -2.42
C GLY A 396 -2.92 12.20 -3.87
N GLU A 397 -2.49 13.06 -4.79
CA GLU A 397 -2.25 12.71 -6.20
C GLU A 397 -1.25 11.55 -6.32
N ASP A 398 -0.28 11.47 -5.40
CA ASP A 398 0.72 10.40 -5.27
C ASP A 398 0.14 9.02 -4.91
N ALA A 399 -1.16 8.95 -4.61
CA ALA A 399 -1.87 7.70 -4.36
C ALA A 399 -2.63 7.17 -5.60
N LEU A 400 -2.58 7.90 -6.73
CA LEU A 400 -3.29 7.58 -7.96
C LEU A 400 -2.38 6.88 -8.98
N VAL A 401 -2.97 5.97 -9.72
CA VAL A 401 -2.39 5.35 -10.92
C VAL A 401 -3.36 5.60 -12.08
N PHE A 402 -2.90 6.23 -13.14
CA PHE A 402 -3.70 6.58 -14.31
C PHE A 402 -3.39 5.65 -15.48
N VAL A 403 -4.45 5.18 -16.14
CA VAL A 403 -4.38 4.28 -17.29
C VAL A 403 -5.24 4.83 -18.42
N ASP A 404 -4.65 4.98 -19.59
CA ASP A 404 -5.25 5.56 -20.80
C ASP A 404 -4.53 5.00 -22.04
N ASP A 405 -5.26 4.68 -23.12
CA ASP A 405 -4.67 4.17 -24.35
C ASP A 405 -3.97 5.27 -25.16
N ASN A 406 -4.39 6.54 -24.98
CA ASN A 406 -3.88 7.68 -25.75
C ASN A 406 -2.54 8.20 -25.17
N PRO A 407 -1.42 8.10 -25.90
CA PRO A 407 -0.12 8.58 -25.43
C PRO A 407 -0.09 10.09 -25.16
N ALA A 408 -0.87 10.91 -25.88
CA ALA A 408 -0.90 12.35 -25.64
C ALA A 408 -1.58 12.70 -24.31
N GLU A 409 -2.64 12.00 -23.92
CA GLU A 409 -3.30 12.18 -22.62
C GLU A 409 -2.40 11.71 -21.47
N ARG A 410 -1.70 10.58 -21.65
CA ARG A 410 -0.72 10.10 -20.67
C ARG A 410 0.42 11.10 -20.47
N GLU A 411 0.92 11.71 -21.54
CA GLU A 411 1.97 12.72 -21.46
C GLU A 411 1.48 14.00 -20.76
N ALA A 412 0.28 14.46 -21.07
CA ALA A 412 -0.35 15.59 -20.39
C ALA A 412 -0.45 15.35 -18.86
N VAL A 413 -0.85 14.16 -18.45
CA VAL A 413 -0.92 13.81 -17.01
C VAL A 413 0.48 13.75 -16.39
N ARG A 414 1.50 13.18 -17.06
CA ARG A 414 2.88 13.16 -16.55
C ARG A 414 3.47 14.55 -16.34
N GLU A 415 3.19 15.48 -17.26
CA GLU A 415 3.73 16.84 -17.16
C GLU A 415 2.95 17.73 -16.20
N LEU A 416 1.63 17.67 -16.23
CA LEU A 416 0.76 18.58 -15.49
C LEU A 416 0.29 18.04 -14.12
N ALA A 417 0.30 16.73 -13.90
CA ALA A 417 0.00 16.09 -12.62
C ALA A 417 1.12 15.11 -12.22
N PRO A 418 2.37 15.59 -12.02
CA PRO A 418 3.57 14.76 -11.94
C PRO A 418 3.65 13.83 -10.73
N ALA A 419 2.76 13.96 -9.77
CA ALA A 419 2.65 13.06 -8.63
C ALA A 419 1.85 11.79 -8.96
N VAL A 420 1.07 11.79 -10.06
CA VAL A 420 0.28 10.65 -10.50
C VAL A 420 1.16 9.66 -11.27
N ASP A 421 1.08 8.39 -10.91
CA ASP A 421 1.72 7.34 -11.69
C ASP A 421 0.93 7.06 -12.97
N VAL A 422 1.63 6.92 -14.11
CA VAL A 422 1.00 6.71 -15.42
C VAL A 422 1.51 5.41 -16.03
N VAL A 423 0.61 4.45 -16.23
CA VAL A 423 0.93 3.18 -16.89
C VAL A 423 0.77 3.32 -18.40
N PRO A 424 1.82 3.08 -19.19
CA PRO A 424 1.71 3.10 -20.64
C PRO A 424 1.04 1.81 -21.14
N LEU A 425 -0.10 1.94 -21.82
CA LEU A 425 -0.74 0.81 -22.47
C LEU A 425 -0.15 0.58 -23.87
N PRO A 426 0.07 -0.68 -24.27
CA PRO A 426 0.41 -1.02 -25.66
C PRO A 426 -0.77 -0.73 -26.60
N ALA A 427 -0.51 -0.69 -27.91
CA ALA A 427 -1.56 -0.53 -28.91
C ALA A 427 -2.54 -1.71 -28.96
N GLU A 428 -2.06 -2.90 -28.61
CA GLU A 428 -2.85 -4.14 -28.65
C GLU A 428 -3.50 -4.40 -27.28
N PRO A 429 -4.85 -4.43 -27.18
CA PRO A 429 -5.56 -4.59 -25.90
C PRO A 429 -5.26 -5.91 -25.18
N ALA A 430 -4.88 -6.97 -25.91
CA ALA A 430 -4.47 -8.23 -25.32
C ALA A 430 -3.25 -8.08 -24.37
N GLY A 431 -2.47 -7.02 -24.50
CA GLY A 431 -1.34 -6.70 -23.65
C GLY A 431 -1.67 -5.87 -22.39
N TYR A 432 -2.91 -5.41 -22.21
CA TYR A 432 -3.26 -4.45 -21.13
C TYR A 432 -3.10 -5.04 -19.73
N VAL A 433 -3.56 -6.27 -19.52
CA VAL A 433 -3.37 -6.99 -18.24
C VAL A 433 -1.90 -7.09 -17.90
N ALA A 434 -1.06 -7.52 -18.84
CA ALA A 434 0.37 -7.65 -18.63
C ALA A 434 1.03 -6.28 -18.38
N ALA A 435 0.61 -5.23 -19.11
CA ALA A 435 1.10 -3.88 -18.91
C ALA A 435 0.82 -3.35 -17.50
N LEU A 436 -0.42 -3.50 -17.00
CA LEU A 436 -0.78 -3.07 -15.65
C LEU A 436 -0.11 -3.93 -14.57
N SER A 437 -0.04 -5.25 -14.76
CA SER A 437 0.56 -6.18 -13.81
C SER A 437 2.08 -6.01 -13.65
N ARG A 438 2.75 -5.42 -14.63
CA ARG A 438 4.19 -5.11 -14.56
C ARG A 438 4.54 -4.11 -13.45
N TYR A 439 3.55 -3.30 -13.02
CA TYR A 439 3.73 -2.25 -12.03
C TYR A 439 3.12 -2.68 -10.70
N PRO A 440 3.90 -3.13 -9.71
CA PRO A 440 3.39 -3.59 -8.42
C PRO A 440 3.02 -2.40 -7.50
N PHE A 441 2.28 -1.42 -8.02
CA PHE A 441 1.87 -0.23 -7.27
C PHE A 441 0.88 -0.53 -6.14
N PHE A 442 0.10 -1.60 -6.29
CA PHE A 442 -0.98 -1.96 -5.39
C PHE A 442 -0.64 -3.14 -4.48
N GLU A 443 0.66 -3.37 -4.21
CA GLU A 443 1.06 -4.39 -3.24
C GLU A 443 0.48 -4.10 -1.85
N THR A 444 0.10 -5.15 -1.14
CA THR A 444 -0.45 -5.09 0.21
C THR A 444 0.17 -6.20 1.06
N ASP A 445 0.35 -5.90 2.34
CA ASP A 445 0.87 -6.83 3.33
C ASP A 445 -0.21 -7.75 3.94
N ALA A 446 -1.49 -7.37 3.81
CA ALA A 446 -2.62 -8.16 4.30
C ALA A 446 -3.90 -7.80 3.54
N LEU A 447 -4.85 -8.75 3.48
CA LEU A 447 -6.23 -8.53 3.04
C LEU A 447 -7.15 -8.54 4.25
N THR A 448 -7.98 -7.50 4.39
CA THR A 448 -8.96 -7.39 5.46
C THR A 448 -10.38 -7.29 4.87
N ALA A 449 -11.40 -7.65 5.66
CA ALA A 449 -12.80 -7.49 5.24
C ALA A 449 -13.14 -6.02 4.89
N GLU A 450 -12.43 -5.05 5.49
CA GLU A 450 -12.60 -3.63 5.17
C GLU A 450 -11.99 -3.24 3.82
N ASP A 451 -10.99 -3.97 3.34
CA ASP A 451 -10.42 -3.73 2.02
C ASP A 451 -11.44 -4.05 0.92
N ALA A 452 -12.24 -5.10 1.08
CA ALA A 452 -13.35 -5.42 0.18
C ALA A 452 -14.46 -4.33 0.17
N ALA A 453 -14.70 -3.66 1.30
CA ALA A 453 -15.70 -2.60 1.41
C ALA A 453 -15.15 -1.21 1.01
N ARG A 454 -13.88 -1.10 0.66
CA ARG A 454 -13.18 0.20 0.47
C ARG A 454 -13.80 1.05 -0.63
N THR A 455 -14.14 0.48 -1.78
CA THR A 455 -14.76 1.22 -2.89
C THR A 455 -16.09 1.87 -2.47
N ALA A 456 -16.95 1.13 -1.77
CA ALA A 456 -18.22 1.66 -1.26
C ALA A 456 -18.01 2.82 -0.27
N GLN A 457 -17.00 2.72 0.60
CA GLN A 457 -16.67 3.77 1.56
C GLN A 457 -16.15 5.04 0.87
N TYR A 458 -15.29 4.92 -0.14
CA TYR A 458 -14.79 6.08 -0.91
C TYR A 458 -15.89 6.69 -1.80
N ARG A 459 -16.79 5.87 -2.35
CA ARG A 459 -17.97 6.34 -3.09
C ARG A 459 -18.89 7.18 -2.21
N ALA A 460 -19.23 6.68 -1.02
CA ALA A 460 -20.02 7.44 -0.06
C ALA A 460 -19.34 8.78 0.29
N ARG A 461 -18.01 8.79 0.41
CA ARG A 461 -17.26 10.01 0.65
C ARG A 461 -17.34 10.99 -0.51
N ALA A 462 -17.19 10.52 -1.75
CA ALA A 462 -17.28 11.36 -2.94
C ALA A 462 -18.68 11.99 -3.07
N GLN A 463 -19.74 11.21 -2.79
CA GLN A 463 -21.13 11.72 -2.75
C GLN A 463 -21.32 12.78 -1.67
N VAL A 464 -20.71 12.58 -0.50
CA VAL A 464 -20.70 13.57 0.57
C VAL A 464 -19.99 14.86 0.16
N ALA A 465 -18.85 14.77 -0.55
CA ALA A 465 -18.13 15.94 -1.04
C ALA A 465 -18.96 16.74 -2.07
N GLU A 466 -19.63 16.07 -2.98
CA GLU A 466 -20.51 16.68 -3.99
C GLU A 466 -21.72 17.37 -3.34
N GLN A 467 -22.32 16.75 -2.32
CA GLN A 467 -23.41 17.37 -1.56
C GLN A 467 -22.94 18.56 -0.71
N ARG A 468 -21.69 18.53 -0.21
CA ARG A 468 -21.10 19.65 0.51
C ARG A 468 -20.94 20.88 -0.39
N GLU A 469 -20.56 20.70 -1.65
CA GLU A 469 -20.45 21.78 -2.61
C GLU A 469 -21.82 22.42 -2.93
N SER A 470 -22.90 21.63 -2.80
CA SER A 470 -24.27 22.07 -3.04
C SER A 470 -25.02 22.59 -1.79
N ALA A 471 -24.49 22.41 -0.56
CA ALA A 471 -25.15 22.78 0.70
C ALA A 471 -24.96 24.26 1.03
N GLY A 472 -25.99 24.88 1.64
CA GLY A 472 -25.99 26.30 2.01
C GLY A 472 -25.08 26.65 3.18
N SER A 473 -24.81 25.71 4.12
CA SER A 473 -23.85 25.87 5.21
C SER A 473 -23.18 24.53 5.57
N LEU A 474 -21.96 24.58 6.10
CA LEU A 474 -21.22 23.40 6.58
C LEU A 474 -21.96 22.72 7.74
N GLU A 475 -22.54 23.49 8.63
CA GLU A 475 -23.20 22.97 9.83
C GLU A 475 -24.49 22.22 9.48
N ASP A 476 -25.31 22.75 8.60
CA ASP A 476 -26.53 22.09 8.10
C ASP A 476 -26.21 20.81 7.36
N PHE A 477 -25.14 20.82 6.60
CA PHE A 477 -24.62 19.64 5.92
C PHE A 477 -24.23 18.54 6.93
N LEU A 478 -23.40 18.88 7.95
CA LEU A 478 -22.93 17.91 8.96
C LEU A 478 -24.10 17.36 9.81
N ARG A 479 -25.09 18.19 10.18
CA ARG A 479 -26.31 17.70 10.83
C ARG A 479 -27.09 16.73 9.95
N GLY A 480 -27.16 17.01 8.66
CA GLY A 480 -27.83 16.14 7.69
C GLY A 480 -27.18 14.78 7.50
N LEU A 481 -25.95 14.57 7.95
CA LEU A 481 -25.26 13.27 7.86
C LEU A 481 -25.76 12.23 8.90
N ASP A 482 -26.43 12.63 9.99
CA ASP A 482 -26.85 11.75 11.12
C ASP A 482 -25.70 10.84 11.60
N MET A 483 -24.57 11.45 11.92
CA MET A 483 -23.35 10.73 12.27
C MET A 483 -23.43 10.09 13.66
N ARG A 484 -23.02 8.83 13.76
CA ARG A 484 -22.96 8.06 15.02
C ARG A 484 -21.58 7.46 15.18
N ALA A 485 -20.91 7.77 16.27
CA ALA A 485 -19.60 7.24 16.61
C ALA A 485 -19.71 6.26 17.78
N GLU A 486 -19.12 5.08 17.63
CA GLU A 486 -18.90 4.11 18.67
C GLU A 486 -17.43 4.16 19.11
N VAL A 487 -17.18 4.38 20.39
CA VAL A 487 -15.82 4.43 20.95
C VAL A 487 -15.62 3.21 21.84
N ALA A 488 -14.77 2.31 21.41
CA ALA A 488 -14.40 1.08 22.10
C ALA A 488 -12.97 1.15 22.67
N PRO A 489 -12.65 0.40 23.73
CA PRO A 489 -11.28 0.20 24.17
C PRO A 489 -10.50 -0.64 23.14
N LEU A 490 -9.17 -0.67 23.30
CA LEU A 490 -8.31 -1.55 22.52
C LEU A 490 -8.51 -3.00 22.99
N GLY A 491 -8.78 -3.91 22.06
CA GLY A 491 -9.04 -5.32 22.34
C GLY A 491 -8.69 -6.24 21.17
N PRO A 492 -8.74 -7.56 21.35
CA PRO A 492 -8.36 -8.54 20.33
C PRO A 492 -9.08 -8.35 18.99
N GLU A 493 -10.34 -7.86 19.03
CA GLU A 493 -11.18 -7.67 17.85
C GLU A 493 -10.76 -6.46 16.98
N ASN A 494 -9.99 -5.50 17.53
CA ASN A 494 -9.65 -4.27 16.82
C ASN A 494 -8.13 -3.97 16.73
N VAL A 495 -7.29 -4.69 17.49
CA VAL A 495 -5.82 -4.52 17.55
C VAL A 495 -5.19 -4.55 16.17
N ALA A 496 -5.50 -5.53 15.32
CA ALA A 496 -4.95 -5.65 13.98
C ALA A 496 -5.28 -4.42 13.10
N ARG A 497 -6.52 -3.93 13.22
CA ARG A 497 -6.97 -2.75 12.49
C ARG A 497 -6.32 -1.47 13.00
N VAL A 498 -6.14 -1.34 14.31
CA VAL A 498 -5.43 -0.21 14.92
C VAL A 498 -3.98 -0.16 14.43
N ALA A 499 -3.27 -1.28 14.44
CA ALA A 499 -1.89 -1.35 13.92
C ALA A 499 -1.82 -0.97 12.42
N GLN A 500 -2.79 -1.42 11.62
CA GLN A 500 -2.89 -1.03 10.21
C GLN A 500 -3.11 0.49 10.04
N LEU A 501 -3.97 1.10 10.85
CA LEU A 501 -4.22 2.55 10.79
C LEU A 501 -2.99 3.36 11.21
N LEU A 502 -2.29 2.95 12.28
CA LEU A 502 -1.03 3.53 12.72
C LEU A 502 0.04 3.45 11.60
N GLY A 503 0.05 2.35 10.84
CA GLY A 503 0.93 2.18 9.69
C GLY A 503 0.60 3.04 8.46
N LYS A 504 -0.69 3.26 8.18
CA LYS A 504 -1.16 3.83 6.89
C LYS A 504 -1.61 5.30 6.97
N THR A 505 -1.85 5.87 8.16
CA THR A 505 -2.41 7.22 8.31
C THR A 505 -1.32 8.29 8.40
N ASN A 506 -1.43 9.32 7.55
CA ASN A 506 -0.43 10.39 7.43
C ASN A 506 -1.01 11.81 7.53
N GLN A 507 -2.21 12.05 6.97
CA GLN A 507 -2.78 13.40 6.87
C GLN A 507 -3.30 13.89 8.21
N PHE A 508 -4.05 13.06 8.92
CA PHE A 508 -4.47 13.33 10.29
C PHE A 508 -3.72 12.39 11.23
N ASN A 509 -2.51 12.74 11.59
CA ASN A 509 -1.68 12.03 12.56
C ASN A 509 -0.72 13.02 13.22
N LEU A 510 -0.89 13.23 14.53
CA LEU A 510 -0.18 14.28 15.26
C LEU A 510 1.29 13.94 15.52
N THR A 511 1.64 12.67 15.76
CA THR A 511 3.00 12.26 16.13
C THR A 511 3.70 11.44 15.06
N THR A 512 2.93 10.88 14.11
CA THR A 512 3.40 9.96 13.06
C THR A 512 4.19 8.76 13.57
N ARG A 513 4.11 8.44 14.88
CA ARG A 513 4.71 7.27 15.49
C ARG A 513 4.16 6.00 14.84
N ARG A 514 5.04 5.04 14.66
CA ARG A 514 4.70 3.74 14.07
C ARG A 514 4.86 2.67 15.14
N HIS A 515 3.77 2.01 15.43
CA HIS A 515 3.75 0.91 16.38
C HIS A 515 3.53 -0.39 15.63
N SER A 516 4.30 -1.39 15.99
CA SER A 516 4.08 -2.76 15.52
C SER A 516 2.79 -3.29 16.14
N LEU A 517 2.28 -4.40 15.61
CA LEU A 517 1.11 -5.04 16.18
C LEU A 517 1.41 -5.55 17.61
N ALA A 518 2.63 -6.03 17.87
CA ALA A 518 3.07 -6.43 19.21
C ALA A 518 3.06 -5.25 20.20
N ASP A 519 3.47 -4.04 19.77
CA ASP A 519 3.35 -2.85 20.60
C ASP A 519 1.90 -2.55 20.95
N VAL A 520 1.02 -2.56 19.94
CA VAL A 520 -0.42 -2.28 20.13
C VAL A 520 -1.09 -3.29 21.08
N GLU A 521 -0.68 -4.57 21.02
CA GLU A 521 -1.14 -5.59 21.98
C GLU A 521 -0.61 -5.37 23.38
N SER A 522 0.66 -4.97 23.51
CA SER A 522 1.21 -4.63 24.81
C SER A 522 0.47 -3.45 25.44
N PHE A 523 0.04 -2.47 24.62
CA PHE A 523 -0.78 -1.35 25.09
C PHE A 523 -2.17 -1.79 25.56
N ALA A 524 -2.78 -2.78 24.90
CA ALA A 524 -4.06 -3.35 25.32
C ALA A 524 -3.98 -4.08 26.67
N ALA A 525 -2.81 -4.65 27.00
CA ALA A 525 -2.59 -5.39 28.23
C ALA A 525 -2.12 -4.51 29.42
N ASP A 526 -1.61 -3.30 29.16
CA ASP A 526 -1.07 -2.41 30.18
C ASP A 526 -2.14 -1.41 30.67
N PRO A 527 -2.58 -1.45 31.95
CA PRO A 527 -3.58 -0.55 32.50
C PRO A 527 -3.16 0.93 32.55
N ALA A 528 -1.90 1.24 32.29
CA ALA A 528 -1.43 2.61 32.16
C ALA A 528 -1.85 3.25 30.82
N TRP A 529 -2.23 2.44 29.82
CA TRP A 529 -2.68 2.90 28.53
C TRP A 529 -4.18 3.08 28.48
N HIS A 530 -4.59 4.19 27.89
CA HIS A 530 -5.96 4.54 27.58
C HIS A 530 -6.11 4.66 26.07
N ALA A 531 -6.91 3.81 25.49
CA ALA A 531 -7.12 3.80 24.05
C ALA A 531 -8.58 4.15 23.71
N GLN A 532 -8.74 4.80 22.57
CA GLN A 532 -10.02 5.00 21.90
C GLN A 532 -9.91 4.43 20.50
N VAL A 533 -10.69 3.41 20.20
CA VAL A 533 -10.88 2.87 18.86
C VAL A 533 -12.25 3.31 18.39
N VAL A 534 -12.27 4.22 17.40
CA VAL A 534 -13.50 4.94 17.02
C VAL A 534 -14.01 4.40 15.70
N ARG A 535 -15.24 3.88 15.71
CA ARG A 535 -16.02 3.50 14.52
C ARG A 535 -17.04 4.59 14.23
N LEU A 536 -17.20 4.95 12.96
CA LEU A 536 -18.16 5.97 12.53
C LEU A 536 -19.14 5.37 11.51
N ARG A 537 -20.43 5.66 11.72
CA ARG A 537 -21.49 5.43 10.73
C ARG A 537 -22.19 6.74 10.43
N ASP A 538 -22.59 6.94 9.19
CA ASP A 538 -23.50 7.99 8.78
C ASP A 538 -24.65 7.42 7.93
N ARG A 539 -25.56 8.26 7.50
CA ARG A 539 -26.70 7.82 6.67
C ARG A 539 -26.32 7.22 5.33
N PHE A 540 -25.06 7.39 4.87
CA PHE A 540 -24.60 6.89 3.57
C PHE A 540 -23.79 5.61 3.70
N ALA A 541 -23.02 5.44 4.79
CA ALA A 541 -22.13 4.32 4.94
C ALA A 541 -21.75 4.01 6.40
N ASP A 542 -21.35 2.76 6.62
CA ASP A 542 -20.52 2.36 7.76
C ASP A 542 -19.04 2.51 7.36
N HIS A 543 -18.36 3.46 7.98
CA HIS A 543 -16.96 3.77 7.68
C HIS A 543 -15.97 2.82 8.39
N GLY A 544 -16.48 1.91 9.24
CA GLY A 544 -15.65 1.04 10.06
C GLY A 544 -14.82 1.82 11.09
N VAL A 545 -13.70 1.24 11.53
CA VAL A 545 -12.76 1.92 12.44
C VAL A 545 -12.02 3.02 11.68
N VAL A 546 -12.23 4.26 12.11
CA VAL A 546 -11.74 5.47 11.44
C VAL A 546 -10.89 6.38 12.31
N GLY A 547 -10.92 6.22 13.63
CA GLY A 547 -10.15 7.04 14.58
C GLY A 547 -9.43 6.17 15.60
N VAL A 548 -8.22 6.55 15.98
CA VAL A 548 -7.45 5.93 17.05
C VAL A 548 -6.79 7.04 17.87
N LEU A 549 -6.96 6.97 19.17
CA LEU A 549 -6.22 7.78 20.13
C LEU A 549 -5.62 6.84 21.17
N LEU A 550 -4.30 6.90 21.32
CA LEU A 550 -3.55 6.17 22.34
C LEU A 550 -2.95 7.18 23.31
N ALA A 551 -3.21 7.01 24.58
CA ALA A 551 -2.66 7.87 25.62
C ALA A 551 -2.14 7.04 26.80
N ARG A 552 -1.04 7.46 27.40
CA ARG A 552 -0.41 6.77 28.53
C ARG A 552 -0.45 7.63 29.80
N ARG A 553 -0.85 7.03 30.91
CA ARG A 553 -0.83 7.68 32.21
C ARG A 553 0.60 7.71 32.78
N ALA A 554 1.07 8.90 33.10
CA ALA A 554 2.34 9.16 33.76
C ALA A 554 2.08 10.01 35.03
N GLY A 555 1.81 9.35 36.17
CA GLY A 555 1.43 10.02 37.41
C GLY A 555 0.11 10.76 37.29
N ALA A 556 0.10 12.08 37.46
CA ALA A 556 -1.05 12.95 37.31
C ALA A 556 -1.28 13.48 35.88
N VAL A 557 -0.48 13.04 34.91
CA VAL A 557 -0.57 13.47 33.51
C VAL A 557 -1.05 12.30 32.65
N LEU A 558 -1.99 12.56 31.74
CA LEU A 558 -2.33 11.64 30.65
C LEU A 558 -1.67 12.18 29.36
N GLU A 559 -0.70 11.43 28.86
CA GLU A 559 0.15 11.81 27.74
C GLU A 559 -0.35 11.14 26.44
N VAL A 560 -0.70 11.95 25.44
CA VAL A 560 -1.16 11.47 24.14
C VAL A 560 0.07 10.98 23.36
N ASP A 561 0.15 9.67 23.12
CA ASP A 561 1.17 9.06 22.32
C ASP A 561 0.88 9.15 20.82
N SER A 562 -0.32 8.75 20.43
CA SER A 562 -0.77 8.76 19.05
C SER A 562 -2.21 9.23 18.94
N TRP A 563 -2.47 10.15 18.03
CA TRP A 563 -3.84 10.57 17.68
C TRP A 563 -3.95 10.69 16.19
N LEU A 564 -4.76 9.83 15.61
CA LEU A 564 -4.93 9.77 14.17
C LEU A 564 -6.38 9.48 13.77
N MET A 565 -6.73 9.95 12.58
CA MET A 565 -8.00 9.65 11.94
C MET A 565 -7.80 9.29 10.47
N SER A 566 -8.62 8.39 9.97
CA SER A 566 -8.68 8.08 8.55
C SER A 566 -9.03 9.32 7.73
N CYS A 567 -8.37 9.50 6.60
CA CYS A 567 -8.69 10.58 5.67
C CYS A 567 -10.17 10.60 5.23
N ARG A 568 -10.90 9.50 5.40
CA ARG A 568 -12.34 9.36 5.06
C ARG A 568 -13.27 10.23 5.93
N VAL A 569 -12.82 10.63 7.10
CA VAL A 569 -13.66 11.32 8.09
C VAL A 569 -13.11 12.69 8.53
N ILE A 570 -12.05 13.16 7.89
CA ILE A 570 -11.49 14.49 8.15
C ILE A 570 -12.52 15.57 7.79
N GLY A 571 -12.63 16.59 8.67
CA GLY A 571 -13.58 17.70 8.52
C GLY A 571 -15.02 17.37 8.93
N ARG A 572 -15.22 16.26 9.69
CA ARG A 572 -16.51 15.86 10.24
C ARG A 572 -16.66 16.14 11.75
N THR A 573 -15.76 16.88 12.34
CA THR A 573 -15.72 17.24 13.78
C THR A 573 -15.61 16.05 14.75
N LEU A 574 -15.22 14.87 14.25
CA LEU A 574 -15.05 13.67 15.07
C LEU A 574 -13.92 13.83 16.10
N GLU A 575 -12.90 14.62 15.77
CA GLU A 575 -11.79 14.94 16.68
C GLU A 575 -12.26 15.66 17.95
N ASP A 576 -13.31 16.46 17.87
CA ASP A 576 -13.86 17.18 19.02
C ASP A 576 -14.53 16.20 20.01
N GLU A 577 -15.22 15.19 19.48
CA GLU A 577 -15.81 14.12 20.27
C GLU A 577 -14.76 13.21 20.92
N MET A 578 -13.71 12.86 20.15
CA MET A 578 -12.57 12.09 20.68
C MET A 578 -11.88 12.85 21.81
N PHE A 579 -11.76 14.18 21.70
CA PHE A 579 -11.25 15.03 22.77
C PHE A 579 -12.15 14.98 24.00
N GLY A 580 -13.45 15.08 23.84
CA GLY A 580 -14.41 14.95 24.95
C GLY A 580 -14.28 13.61 25.68
N VAL A 581 -14.08 12.50 24.94
CA VAL A 581 -13.82 11.18 25.55
C VAL A 581 -12.46 11.17 26.28
N LEU A 582 -11.42 11.77 25.73
CA LEU A 582 -10.08 11.87 26.34
C LEU A 582 -10.14 12.61 27.69
N VAL A 583 -10.88 13.72 27.75
CA VAL A 583 -11.08 14.47 29.00
C VAL A 583 -11.78 13.60 30.05
N ARG A 584 -12.84 12.87 29.67
CA ARG A 584 -13.52 11.93 30.58
C ARG A 584 -12.59 10.81 31.07
N GLN A 585 -11.76 10.25 30.20
CA GLN A 585 -10.79 9.21 30.55
C GLN A 585 -9.73 9.76 31.51
N ALA A 586 -9.19 10.96 31.27
CA ALA A 586 -8.23 11.60 32.14
C ALA A 586 -8.78 11.82 33.56
N ARG A 587 -10.03 12.31 33.67
CA ARG A 587 -10.71 12.49 34.97
C ARG A 587 -10.93 11.15 35.70
N ALA A 588 -11.42 10.15 34.99
CA ALA A 588 -11.62 8.81 35.53
C ALA A 588 -10.31 8.18 36.06
N ALA A 589 -9.21 8.48 35.38
CA ALA A 589 -7.86 8.04 35.77
C ALA A 589 -7.23 8.90 36.89
N GLY A 590 -7.91 9.99 37.35
CA GLY A 590 -7.39 10.91 38.36
C GLY A 590 -6.23 11.78 37.85
N CYS A 591 -6.13 11.99 36.54
CA CYS A 591 -5.16 12.89 35.94
C CYS A 591 -5.65 14.35 36.03
N THR A 592 -4.75 15.28 36.30
CA THR A 592 -5.01 16.72 36.34
C THR A 592 -4.58 17.44 35.08
N ARG A 593 -3.74 16.80 34.26
CA ARG A 593 -3.20 17.38 33.01
C ARG A 593 -3.29 16.41 31.84
N LEU A 594 -3.49 16.97 30.68
CA LEU A 594 -3.28 16.35 29.39
C LEU A 594 -1.99 16.91 28.78
N ARG A 595 -1.17 16.04 28.18
CA ARG A 595 -0.02 16.46 27.39
C ARG A 595 -0.11 15.87 25.99
N GLY A 596 0.20 16.67 24.98
CA GLY A 596 0.23 16.25 23.58
C GLY A 596 1.50 16.70 22.90
N THR A 597 1.85 16.03 21.80
CA THR A 597 2.98 16.39 20.95
C THR A 597 2.53 16.46 19.50
N TYR A 598 2.96 17.49 18.78
CA TYR A 598 2.81 17.57 17.33
C TYR A 598 4.18 17.49 16.67
N VAL A 599 4.35 16.54 15.74
CA VAL A 599 5.54 16.34 14.93
C VAL A 599 5.21 16.69 13.48
N PRO A 600 5.75 17.79 12.92
CA PRO A 600 5.41 18.24 11.58
C PRO A 600 5.93 17.29 10.50
N THR A 601 5.13 17.08 9.47
CA THR A 601 5.51 16.36 8.26
C THR A 601 4.95 17.06 7.02
N ALA A 602 5.42 16.71 5.83
CA ALA A 602 4.91 17.25 4.57
C ALA A 602 3.41 16.98 4.35
N LYS A 603 2.79 16.05 5.09
CA LYS A 603 1.40 15.58 4.86
C LYS A 603 0.43 15.92 5.99
N ASN A 604 0.88 16.29 7.19
CA ASN A 604 0.02 16.52 8.36
C ASN A 604 -0.15 18.00 8.75
N GLY A 605 0.23 18.94 7.91
CA GLY A 605 0.12 20.37 8.19
C GLY A 605 -1.30 20.83 8.56
N GLN A 606 -2.34 20.15 8.08
CA GLN A 606 -3.74 20.45 8.42
C GLN A 606 -4.11 20.24 9.90
N VAL A 607 -3.32 19.46 10.66
CA VAL A 607 -3.55 19.23 12.10
C VAL A 607 -2.59 20.00 13.01
N ALA A 608 -1.76 20.87 12.46
CA ALA A 608 -0.79 21.66 13.21
C ALA A 608 -1.45 22.53 14.31
N GLY A 609 -2.62 23.08 14.03
CA GLY A 609 -3.39 23.92 14.96
C GLY A 609 -4.40 23.15 15.84
N LEU A 610 -4.42 21.80 15.82
CA LEU A 610 -5.46 21.04 16.51
C LEU A 610 -5.41 21.26 18.03
N TYR A 611 -4.25 21.15 18.65
CA TYR A 611 -4.10 21.31 20.10
C TYR A 611 -4.48 22.73 20.54
N GLU A 612 -4.07 23.77 19.80
CA GLU A 612 -4.44 25.14 20.08
C GLU A 612 -5.98 25.34 19.99
N ARG A 613 -6.62 24.82 18.95
CA ARG A 613 -8.09 24.86 18.77
C ARG A 613 -8.84 24.15 19.91
N LEU A 614 -8.27 23.09 20.47
CA LEU A 614 -8.83 22.35 21.60
C LEU A 614 -8.49 22.98 22.97
N GLY A 615 -7.84 24.16 23.00
CA GLY A 615 -7.56 24.92 24.20
C GLY A 615 -6.27 24.53 24.93
N PHE A 616 -5.41 23.73 24.33
CA PHE A 616 -4.08 23.46 24.89
C PHE A 616 -3.18 24.70 24.75
N THR A 617 -2.30 24.88 25.72
CA THR A 617 -1.24 25.87 25.69
C THR A 617 0.09 25.22 25.31
N ARG A 618 0.96 25.97 24.65
CA ARG A 618 2.27 25.47 24.24
C ARG A 618 3.18 25.23 25.43
N ASP A 619 3.83 24.08 25.49
CA ASP A 619 4.85 23.71 26.48
C ASP A 619 6.23 23.78 25.82
N GLU A 620 6.86 24.95 25.86
CA GLU A 620 8.18 25.20 25.24
C GLU A 620 9.28 24.32 25.84
N SER A 621 9.10 23.80 27.07
CA SER A 621 10.06 22.91 27.68
C SER A 621 10.11 21.51 27.04
N ALA A 622 9.08 21.15 26.28
CA ALA A 622 8.95 19.89 25.56
C ALA A 622 9.21 20.03 24.06
N ASP A 623 9.47 21.25 23.55
CA ASP A 623 9.78 21.48 22.14
C ASP A 623 11.07 20.76 21.72
N GLY A 624 11.03 20.09 20.58
CA GLY A 624 12.16 19.36 20.03
C GLY A 624 12.43 17.97 20.67
N ALA A 625 11.76 17.64 21.78
CA ALA A 625 11.99 16.37 22.48
C ALA A 625 11.62 15.12 21.64
N ALA A 626 10.72 15.28 20.67
CA ALA A 626 10.26 14.21 19.76
C ALA A 626 10.80 14.34 18.32
N GLY A 627 11.79 15.21 18.09
CA GLY A 627 12.42 15.42 16.80
C GLY A 627 12.45 16.91 16.38
N GLU A 628 13.17 17.19 15.30
CA GLU A 628 13.32 18.56 14.78
C GLU A 628 11.95 19.14 14.38
N GLY A 629 11.64 20.33 14.92
CA GLY A 629 10.36 21.01 14.68
C GLY A 629 9.17 20.49 15.47
N ALA A 630 9.33 19.47 16.34
CA ALA A 630 8.27 18.97 17.21
C ALA A 630 7.88 20.02 18.26
N THR A 631 6.57 20.15 18.54
CA THR A 631 6.02 21.08 19.53
C THR A 631 5.26 20.35 20.62
N GLY A 632 5.49 20.76 21.87
CA GLY A 632 4.81 20.27 23.06
C GLY A 632 3.57 21.09 23.41
N TRP A 633 2.55 20.43 23.95
CA TRP A 633 1.27 21.04 24.31
C TRP A 633 0.76 20.49 25.63
N VAL A 634 0.14 21.36 26.46
CA VAL A 634 -0.40 20.98 27.76
C VAL A 634 -1.76 21.62 27.98
N LEU A 635 -2.65 20.88 28.64
CA LEU A 635 -3.98 21.36 29.06
C LEU A 635 -4.25 20.88 30.49
N GLU A 636 -4.68 21.77 31.39
CA GLU A 636 -5.28 21.37 32.66
C GLU A 636 -6.63 20.73 32.36
N VAL A 637 -6.91 19.56 32.94
CA VAL A 637 -8.14 18.81 32.65
C VAL A 637 -9.36 19.64 33.09
N PRO A 638 -10.24 20.02 32.13
CA PRO A 638 -11.40 20.88 32.46
C PRO A 638 -12.41 20.18 33.38
N GLU A 639 -13.13 20.94 34.20
CA GLU A 639 -14.17 20.41 35.11
C GLU A 639 -15.39 19.87 34.37
N GLU A 640 -15.73 20.42 33.23
CA GLU A 640 -16.76 19.92 32.32
C GLU A 640 -16.16 19.45 31.02
N ALA A 641 -16.65 18.34 30.50
CA ALA A 641 -16.31 17.89 29.14
C ALA A 641 -16.93 18.88 28.14
N ALA A 642 -16.22 19.13 27.03
CA ALA A 642 -16.74 19.99 25.97
C ALA A 642 -18.15 19.57 25.54
N THR A 643 -18.96 20.57 25.15
CA THR A 643 -20.34 20.38 24.68
C THR A 643 -20.37 19.34 23.55
N PRO A 644 -21.36 18.43 23.54
CA PRO A 644 -21.51 17.46 22.45
C PRO A 644 -21.53 18.17 21.10
N GLY A 645 -20.73 17.68 20.17
CA GLY A 645 -20.65 18.19 18.81
C GLY A 645 -21.80 17.67 17.91
N LEU A 646 -21.54 17.64 16.61
CA LEU A 646 -22.53 17.21 15.60
C LEU A 646 -22.60 15.68 15.41
N VAL A 647 -21.83 14.92 16.20
CA VAL A 647 -21.75 13.44 16.13
C VAL A 647 -22.33 12.84 17.42
N ALA A 648 -23.31 11.94 17.32
CA ALA A 648 -23.79 11.18 18.47
C ALA A 648 -22.75 10.12 18.87
N VAL A 649 -22.25 10.16 20.11
CA VAL A 649 -21.19 9.27 20.58
C VAL A 649 -21.72 8.26 21.60
N GLN A 650 -21.52 6.97 21.31
CA GLN A 650 -21.69 5.88 22.26
C GLN A 650 -20.32 5.39 22.71
N VAL A 651 -20.08 5.34 24.01
CA VAL A 651 -18.81 4.86 24.58
C VAL A 651 -19.08 3.51 25.24
N ASP A 652 -18.39 2.46 24.75
CA ASP A 652 -18.37 1.16 25.41
C ASP A 652 -17.47 1.24 26.65
N VAL A 653 -18.07 1.16 27.83
CA VAL A 653 -17.32 1.08 29.09
C VAL A 653 -16.88 -0.37 29.26
N ALA A 654 -15.58 -0.65 29.15
CA ALA A 654 -15.05 -1.96 29.55
C ALA A 654 -15.51 -2.26 30.97
N ALA A 655 -16.18 -3.41 31.16
CA ALA A 655 -16.63 -3.87 32.46
C ALA A 655 -15.41 -3.99 33.39
N GLY A 656 -15.27 -3.05 34.31
CA GLY A 656 -14.23 -3.07 35.35
C GLY A 656 -14.32 -4.41 36.09
N THR A 657 -13.18 -5.03 36.29
CA THR A 657 -12.99 -6.22 37.11
C THR A 657 -13.38 -5.94 38.56
N GLY A 658 -14.65 -6.05 38.86
CA GLY A 658 -15.18 -6.16 40.22
C GLY A 658 -15.34 -7.65 40.56
N PRO A 659 -15.14 -8.09 41.83
CA PRO A 659 -15.17 -9.50 42.20
C PRO A 659 -16.54 -10.10 41.94
N ARG A 660 -16.59 -11.22 41.21
CA ARG A 660 -17.79 -12.02 40.95
C ARG A 660 -18.36 -12.53 42.29
N GLY A 661 -19.39 -11.85 42.79
CA GLY A 661 -20.24 -12.41 43.82
C GLY A 661 -21.14 -13.47 43.20
N ALA A 662 -21.01 -14.68 43.73
CA ALA A 662 -21.87 -15.79 43.38
C ALA A 662 -23.35 -15.46 43.68
N ARG A 663 -24.22 -15.51 42.66
CA ARG A 663 -25.67 -15.63 42.83
C ARG A 663 -26.17 -16.82 42.05
N GLY A 664 -26.94 -17.60 42.78
CA GLY A 664 -27.40 -18.90 42.45
C GLY A 664 -28.30 -19.00 41.23
N LEU A 665 -28.26 -20.20 40.71
CA LEU A 665 -29.17 -20.76 39.73
C LEU A 665 -30.62 -20.74 40.26
N GLN A 666 -31.51 -20.08 39.54
CA GLN A 666 -32.93 -20.43 39.57
C GLN A 666 -33.31 -20.93 38.17
N GLN A 667 -33.64 -22.18 38.13
CA GLN A 667 -34.29 -22.85 37.01
C GLN A 667 -35.75 -22.39 36.96
N ASP A 668 -36.17 -21.91 35.78
CA ASP A 668 -37.58 -22.02 35.38
C ASP A 668 -37.58 -22.57 33.96
N GLY A 669 -38.19 -23.74 33.82
CA GLY A 669 -38.40 -24.39 32.57
C GLY A 669 -39.57 -23.75 31.82
N ASP A 670 -39.48 -23.81 30.51
CA ASP A 670 -40.66 -23.97 29.68
C ASP A 670 -40.24 -24.56 28.29
N GLU A 671 -41.14 -25.39 27.86
CA GLU A 671 -41.16 -26.45 26.88
C GLU A 671 -40.80 -26.04 25.44
N VAL A 672 -40.06 -26.96 24.79
CA VAL A 672 -39.86 -27.03 23.34
C VAL A 672 -40.99 -27.92 22.72
N PRO A 673 -41.54 -27.59 21.57
CA PRO A 673 -42.11 -28.60 20.68
C PRO A 673 -41.20 -28.91 19.49
N ALA A 674 -40.85 -30.14 19.40
CA ALA A 674 -40.19 -30.78 18.26
C ALA A 674 -41.13 -30.86 17.03
N GLN A 675 -40.61 -30.50 15.86
CA GLN A 675 -41.12 -31.11 14.61
C GLN A 675 -40.01 -31.30 13.56
N ARG A 676 -39.75 -32.59 13.37
CA ARG A 676 -39.55 -33.38 12.15
C ARG A 676 -38.41 -33.06 11.19
N ARG A 677 -37.43 -33.95 11.22
CA ARG A 677 -36.60 -34.38 10.10
C ARG A 677 -37.47 -34.96 8.97
N GLN A 678 -37.10 -34.66 7.73
CA GLN A 678 -37.26 -35.61 6.63
C GLN A 678 -36.01 -35.53 5.75
N GLU A 679 -35.44 -36.70 5.59
CA GLU A 679 -34.40 -37.13 4.69
C GLU A 679 -34.88 -36.99 3.24
N GLN A 680 -33.97 -36.66 2.34
CA GLN A 680 -33.96 -37.22 0.97
C GLN A 680 -32.52 -37.23 0.44
N GLU A 681 -31.91 -38.44 0.50
CA GLU A 681 -30.96 -38.90 -0.52
C GLU A 681 -31.65 -38.92 -1.89
N VAL A 682 -30.86 -38.63 -2.93
CA VAL A 682 -30.71 -39.38 -4.19
C VAL A 682 -29.78 -38.63 -5.15
N SER A 683 -28.58 -39.15 -5.32
CA SER A 683 -27.91 -39.63 -6.54
C SER A 683 -28.03 -38.80 -7.85
N ARG A 684 -26.97 -38.19 -8.30
CA ARG A 684 -26.19 -38.54 -9.52
C ARG A 684 -24.92 -37.75 -9.64
#